data_f685f82bc2fa5d6591549d976eb58aa5
#
_entry.id   f685f82bc2fa5d6591549d976eb58aa5
#
_cell.length_a   1.000
_cell.length_b   1.000
_cell.length_c   1.000
_cell.angle_alpha   90.00
_cell.angle_beta   90.00
_cell.angle_gamma   90.00
#
_symmetry.space_group_name_H-M   'P 1'
#
loop_
_entity.id
_entity.type
_entity.pdbx_description
1 polymer ?
#
loop_
_entity_poly.entity_id
_entity_poly.type
_entity_poly.pdbx_seq_one_letter_code
_entity_poly.pdbx_strand_id
1 'polypeptide(L)'
;MAETLTPMMKQFYELKAKNPDAILLFRCGDFYETYDNDAQTASKVLGITLTRRNNKGQAASTEMAGFPYHALDTYLPRLIRAGYRVAICDQLEDPKLAKKLVKRGITELVTPGVAMADNVLNARENNFLAAVHFGAQAVGISLLDISTGEFLVAEGTTEYIDKLLAGFAPKEVLVQHGLKGRFEGLYGQKYFVFDLDDWAFTTQTANEKLTRHFQVRNLKGFGVDHLKDGVVAAGAIMCYLEITQHKHTSHITTLRRIEEDGYVRLDRFTTRNLELVAPMAEGGTPLLAVIDRTLTPMGARMLRRWLVFPLRSVQAIVARQDGVEHFFKHPDFRELCEMELPKIGDMERIVSKVAVARANPRELQQLRCALESTATLKYACDHADGCQAIAQVGSQLNPLAPLRDHIKATLCPDPPVLVNKGGVIAAGVSAELDELRHIQTSSKEFLLQIQQRESDATGIPSLKIGFNNVFGYYIEVRNTYKDKVPQEWVRKQTLAQAERYITQELKELEDKILGAEDRILDLEARLYANLVAEVSQHITPLQHTAAALSHLDCLQSLAAVARERHYVRPVVDDSLVIDIHEGRHPVIETLMPPGEEYVSNSVELDTKGQQIIIVTGPNMAGKSALLRQTALITLLAQTGSFVPAASAHIGLVDKIFTRVGASDNISVGESTFMVEMSEAANIMNNLTERSLVLFDELGRGTSTYDGISIAWAIVEYIHENAKAHARTLFATHYHELNEMERLFPRIKNWNVSVREVNGRVVFLRKLQRGGSEHSFGIHVARLAGMPQSIVNRATQILADLEEAGAKAGSKVPKAESRTQQQEGMQLSFFQLDDPVLGQIRDELLGLDVNNLTPLEALNKLNDIKRILKG
;
A
#
# COMPACT_ATOMS: atom_id res chain seq x y z
N MET A 1 -43.18 -21.47 -20.07
CA MET A 1 -43.96 -21.11 -18.87
C MET A 1 -43.12 -20.07 -18.13
N ALA A 2 -43.63 -18.88 -18.00
CA ALA A 2 -42.93 -17.83 -17.26
C ALA A 2 -42.89 -18.24 -15.79
N GLU A 3 -41.71 -18.49 -15.24
CA GLU A 3 -41.49 -18.72 -13.82
C GLU A 3 -41.96 -17.51 -13.02
N THR A 4 -43.02 -17.69 -12.23
CA THR A 4 -43.55 -16.63 -11.36
C THR A 4 -42.66 -16.48 -10.13
N LEU A 5 -41.62 -15.62 -10.25
CA LEU A 5 -40.78 -15.23 -9.13
C LEU A 5 -41.62 -14.64 -8.01
N THR A 6 -41.28 -14.93 -6.74
CA THR A 6 -41.90 -14.27 -5.61
C THR A 6 -41.61 -12.75 -5.68
N PRO A 7 -42.52 -11.87 -5.18
CA PRO A 7 -42.35 -10.42 -5.25
C PRO A 7 -41.00 -9.95 -4.66
N MET A 8 -40.48 -10.63 -3.63
CA MET A 8 -39.20 -10.36 -3.02
C MET A 8 -38.02 -10.73 -3.96
N MET A 9 -38.04 -11.91 -4.58
CA MET A 9 -37.02 -12.31 -5.54
C MET A 9 -37.03 -11.43 -6.79
N LYS A 10 -38.20 -10.92 -7.19
CA LYS A 10 -38.28 -9.94 -8.27
C LYS A 10 -37.51 -8.64 -7.91
N GLN A 11 -37.69 -8.12 -6.68
CA GLN A 11 -36.87 -6.98 -6.20
C GLN A 11 -35.37 -7.29 -6.20
N PHE A 12 -34.99 -8.49 -5.77
CA PHE A 12 -33.58 -8.91 -5.76
C PHE A 12 -32.99 -8.86 -7.17
N TYR A 13 -33.61 -9.52 -8.14
CA TYR A 13 -33.09 -9.57 -9.52
C TYR A 13 -33.13 -8.20 -10.21
N GLU A 14 -34.12 -7.35 -9.93
CA GLU A 14 -34.16 -5.96 -10.45
C GLU A 14 -33.00 -5.13 -9.92
N LEU A 15 -32.60 -5.29 -8.66
CA LEU A 15 -31.46 -4.61 -8.07
C LEU A 15 -30.12 -5.22 -8.52
N LYS A 16 -30.05 -6.55 -8.65
CA LYS A 16 -28.87 -7.25 -9.17
C LYS A 16 -28.58 -6.88 -10.63
N ALA A 17 -29.61 -6.75 -11.46
CA ALA A 17 -29.47 -6.35 -12.86
C ALA A 17 -28.86 -4.95 -13.03
N LYS A 18 -29.03 -4.06 -12.03
CA LYS A 18 -28.39 -2.74 -12.02
C LYS A 18 -26.93 -2.76 -11.60
N ASN A 19 -26.49 -3.81 -10.91
CA ASN A 19 -25.14 -3.99 -10.42
C ASN A 19 -24.69 -5.43 -10.62
N PRO A 20 -24.54 -5.89 -11.88
CA PRO A 20 -24.27 -7.28 -12.22
C PRO A 20 -22.94 -7.77 -11.66
N ASP A 21 -21.94 -6.89 -11.54
CA ASP A 21 -20.59 -7.21 -11.11
C ASP A 21 -20.39 -7.17 -9.59
N ALA A 22 -21.41 -6.73 -8.81
CA ALA A 22 -21.32 -6.64 -7.37
C ALA A 22 -22.05 -7.79 -6.67
N ILE A 23 -21.50 -8.35 -5.61
CA ILE A 23 -22.22 -9.25 -4.71
C ILE A 23 -23.32 -8.47 -4.03
N LEU A 24 -24.58 -8.85 -4.23
CA LEU A 24 -25.72 -8.17 -3.64
C LEU A 24 -26.06 -8.76 -2.27
N LEU A 25 -25.78 -8.02 -1.20
CA LEU A 25 -26.23 -8.32 0.17
C LEU A 25 -27.63 -7.75 0.38
N PHE A 26 -28.63 -8.58 0.31
CA PHE A 26 -30.03 -8.19 0.32
C PHE A 26 -30.67 -8.38 1.69
N ARG A 27 -31.13 -7.30 2.34
CA ARG A 27 -31.70 -7.34 3.69
C ARG A 27 -33.04 -8.08 3.72
N CYS A 28 -33.09 -9.21 4.44
CA CYS A 28 -34.28 -10.01 4.70
C CYS A 28 -34.48 -10.17 6.21
N GLY A 29 -35.29 -9.30 6.81
CA GLY A 29 -35.50 -9.30 8.27
C GLY A 29 -34.17 -9.03 8.99
N ASP A 30 -33.75 -10.00 9.82
CA ASP A 30 -32.51 -9.90 10.60
C ASP A 30 -31.27 -10.44 9.89
N PHE A 31 -31.36 -10.76 8.58
CA PHE A 31 -30.25 -11.30 7.80
C PHE A 31 -29.95 -10.46 6.57
N TYR A 32 -28.68 -10.46 6.14
CA TYR A 32 -28.30 -10.21 4.77
C TYR A 32 -28.21 -11.55 4.06
N GLU A 33 -28.96 -11.69 2.98
CA GLU A 33 -29.01 -12.89 2.14
C GLU A 33 -28.47 -12.57 0.75
N THR A 34 -27.80 -13.52 0.14
CA THR A 34 -27.35 -13.45 -1.24
C THR A 34 -27.71 -14.73 -1.95
N TYR A 35 -27.87 -14.69 -3.29
CA TYR A 35 -28.45 -15.79 -4.05
C TYR A 35 -27.60 -16.15 -5.27
N ASP A 36 -27.80 -17.34 -5.82
CA ASP A 36 -27.17 -17.89 -7.03
C ASP A 36 -25.61 -17.83 -6.96
N ASN A 37 -24.95 -17.30 -8.00
CA ASN A 37 -23.49 -17.19 -8.07
C ASN A 37 -22.91 -16.33 -6.94
N ASP A 38 -23.63 -15.30 -6.50
CA ASP A 38 -23.21 -14.48 -5.37
C ASP A 38 -23.18 -15.28 -4.08
N ALA A 39 -24.16 -16.20 -3.89
CA ALA A 39 -24.20 -17.09 -2.73
C ALA A 39 -23.03 -18.10 -2.72
N GLN A 40 -22.69 -18.68 -3.87
CA GLN A 40 -21.54 -19.56 -4.01
C GLN A 40 -20.23 -18.83 -3.68
N THR A 41 -20.05 -17.63 -4.24
CA THR A 41 -18.88 -16.79 -4.00
C THR A 41 -18.79 -16.40 -2.53
N ALA A 42 -19.88 -15.89 -1.95
CA ALA A 42 -19.93 -15.48 -0.55
C ALA A 42 -19.65 -16.66 0.39
N SER A 43 -20.24 -17.83 0.14
CA SER A 43 -19.99 -19.06 0.91
C SER A 43 -18.52 -19.44 0.90
N LYS A 44 -17.87 -19.42 -0.26
CA LYS A 44 -16.45 -19.77 -0.42
C LYS A 44 -15.52 -18.79 0.30
N VAL A 45 -15.76 -17.47 0.14
CA VAL A 45 -14.89 -16.42 0.70
C VAL A 45 -15.08 -16.26 2.20
N LEU A 46 -16.32 -16.32 2.67
CA LEU A 46 -16.67 -16.07 4.07
C LEU A 46 -16.60 -17.32 4.95
N GLY A 47 -16.61 -18.52 4.34
CA GLY A 47 -16.69 -19.78 5.07
C GLY A 47 -18.06 -20.03 5.70
N ILE A 48 -19.14 -19.44 5.14
CA ILE A 48 -20.53 -19.62 5.60
C ILE A 48 -21.23 -20.72 4.81
N THR A 49 -22.26 -21.31 5.40
CA THR A 49 -23.00 -22.44 4.80
C THR A 49 -23.78 -22.01 3.57
N LEU A 50 -23.55 -22.70 2.45
CA LEU A 50 -24.40 -22.60 1.27
C LEU A 50 -25.65 -23.45 1.48
N THR A 51 -26.81 -22.84 1.45
CA THR A 51 -28.11 -23.49 1.63
C THR A 51 -28.97 -23.37 0.37
N ARG A 52 -30.15 -24.00 0.36
CA ARG A 52 -31.13 -23.88 -0.73
C ARG A 52 -32.45 -23.37 -0.19
N ARG A 53 -32.93 -22.29 -0.82
CA ARG A 53 -34.27 -21.78 -0.52
C ARG A 53 -35.32 -22.47 -1.38
N ASN A 54 -36.21 -23.21 -0.74
CA ASN A 54 -37.34 -23.84 -1.41
C ASN A 54 -38.46 -22.80 -1.56
N ASN A 55 -38.69 -22.34 -2.77
CA ASN A 55 -39.82 -21.47 -3.08
C ASN A 55 -41.08 -22.38 -3.19
N LYS A 56 -42.04 -22.21 -2.26
CA LYS A 56 -43.31 -22.99 -2.30
C LYS A 56 -43.99 -22.76 -3.66
N GLY A 57 -44.04 -23.84 -4.49
CA GLY A 57 -44.70 -23.83 -5.79
C GLY A 57 -43.80 -23.80 -7.03
N GLN A 58 -42.49 -23.85 -6.89
CA GLN A 58 -41.54 -23.91 -8.02
C GLN A 58 -40.65 -25.16 -7.99
N ALA A 59 -40.35 -25.69 -9.19
CA ALA A 59 -39.52 -26.88 -9.37
C ALA A 59 -38.01 -26.64 -9.14
N ALA A 60 -37.54 -25.40 -9.10
CA ALA A 60 -36.14 -25.03 -8.90
C ALA A 60 -35.90 -24.38 -7.53
N SER A 61 -35.02 -24.96 -6.74
CA SER A 61 -34.50 -24.36 -5.51
C SER A 61 -33.37 -23.38 -5.83
N THR A 62 -33.42 -22.16 -5.28
CA THR A 62 -32.38 -21.13 -5.44
C THR A 62 -31.31 -21.33 -4.38
N GLU A 63 -30.03 -21.35 -4.77
CA GLU A 63 -28.90 -21.37 -3.83
C GLU A 63 -28.85 -20.06 -3.06
N MET A 64 -28.59 -20.14 -1.77
CA MET A 64 -28.60 -19.00 -0.86
C MET A 64 -27.48 -19.15 0.18
N ALA A 65 -26.84 -18.04 0.49
CA ALA A 65 -25.98 -17.88 1.65
C ALA A 65 -26.37 -16.60 2.39
N GLY A 66 -26.17 -16.55 3.70
CA GLY A 66 -26.54 -15.37 4.47
C GLY A 66 -25.94 -15.37 5.85
N PHE A 67 -25.93 -14.18 6.46
CA PHE A 67 -25.44 -13.95 7.81
C PHE A 67 -26.30 -12.89 8.52
N PRO A 68 -26.33 -12.86 9.86
CA PRO A 68 -27.08 -11.86 10.61
C PRO A 68 -26.64 -10.43 10.28
N TYR A 69 -27.58 -9.51 10.14
CA TYR A 69 -27.27 -8.14 9.69
C TYR A 69 -26.28 -7.40 10.60
N HIS A 70 -26.30 -7.65 11.90
CA HIS A 70 -25.39 -7.06 12.86
C HIS A 70 -23.95 -7.59 12.70
N ALA A 71 -23.73 -8.63 11.91
CA ALA A 71 -22.41 -9.18 11.60
C ALA A 71 -21.82 -8.62 10.29
N LEU A 72 -22.47 -7.61 9.67
CA LEU A 72 -21.99 -6.97 8.44
C LEU A 72 -20.54 -6.51 8.58
N ASP A 73 -20.22 -5.86 9.69
CA ASP A 73 -18.86 -5.35 9.98
C ASP A 73 -17.78 -6.44 10.07
N THR A 74 -18.17 -7.69 10.27
CA THR A 74 -17.25 -8.85 10.30
C THR A 74 -17.06 -9.46 8.92
N TYR A 75 -18.12 -9.54 8.12
CA TYR A 75 -18.13 -10.27 6.84
C TYR A 75 -17.82 -9.40 5.63
N LEU A 76 -18.30 -8.15 5.60
CA LEU A 76 -18.02 -7.20 4.52
C LEU A 76 -16.51 -7.01 4.25
N PRO A 77 -15.65 -6.81 5.26
CA PRO A 77 -14.22 -6.67 5.03
C PRO A 77 -13.56 -7.85 4.32
N ARG A 78 -14.05 -9.07 4.56
CA ARG A 78 -13.49 -10.28 3.92
C ARG A 78 -13.80 -10.31 2.43
N LEU A 79 -15.02 -9.92 2.03
CA LEU A 79 -15.41 -9.82 0.62
C LEU A 79 -14.60 -8.72 -0.10
N ILE A 80 -14.48 -7.54 0.50
CA ILE A 80 -13.74 -6.41 -0.08
C ILE A 80 -12.25 -6.73 -0.22
N ARG A 81 -11.62 -7.32 0.81
CA ARG A 81 -10.20 -7.73 0.75
C ARG A 81 -9.94 -8.84 -0.27
N ALA A 82 -10.94 -9.67 -0.57
CA ALA A 82 -10.88 -10.66 -1.64
C ALA A 82 -11.10 -10.03 -3.05
N GLY A 83 -11.27 -8.70 -3.13
CA GLY A 83 -11.39 -7.96 -4.39
C GLY A 83 -12.81 -7.86 -4.94
N TYR A 84 -13.82 -8.28 -4.18
CA TYR A 84 -15.21 -8.20 -4.65
C TYR A 84 -15.82 -6.84 -4.36
N ARG A 85 -16.65 -6.38 -5.29
CA ARG A 85 -17.57 -5.26 -5.10
C ARG A 85 -18.82 -5.76 -4.40
N VAL A 86 -19.32 -5.02 -3.43
CA VAL A 86 -20.47 -5.44 -2.61
C VAL A 86 -21.54 -4.34 -2.59
N ALA A 87 -22.72 -4.65 -3.08
CA ALA A 87 -23.89 -3.78 -3.01
C ALA A 87 -24.68 -4.10 -1.75
N ILE A 88 -24.78 -3.16 -0.83
CA ILE A 88 -25.58 -3.28 0.40
C ILE A 88 -26.98 -2.79 0.10
N CYS A 89 -27.95 -3.67 0.27
CA CYS A 89 -29.35 -3.38 0.02
C CYS A 89 -30.16 -3.44 1.32
N ASP A 90 -30.62 -2.30 1.79
CA ASP A 90 -31.42 -2.17 3.01
C ASP A 90 -32.89 -1.88 2.75
N GLN A 91 -33.68 -2.00 3.82
CA GLN A 91 -35.08 -1.66 3.85
C GLN A 91 -35.20 -0.13 3.94
N LEU A 92 -35.91 0.48 2.99
CA LEU A 92 -36.09 1.95 2.91
C LEU A 92 -37.29 2.48 3.71
N GLU A 93 -38.08 1.59 4.30
CA GLU A 93 -39.25 1.89 5.12
C GLU A 93 -39.34 0.93 6.32
N ASP A 94 -39.99 1.36 7.39
CA ASP A 94 -40.19 0.53 8.59
C ASP A 94 -41.11 -0.65 8.24
N PRO A 95 -40.63 -1.90 8.46
CA PRO A 95 -41.45 -3.08 8.23
C PRO A 95 -42.77 -3.11 8.97
N LYS A 96 -42.88 -2.45 10.13
CA LYS A 96 -44.11 -2.39 10.95
C LYS A 96 -45.15 -1.47 10.33
N LEU A 97 -44.75 -0.50 9.52
CA LEU A 97 -45.62 0.48 8.86
C LEU A 97 -45.98 0.09 7.42
N ALA A 98 -45.25 -0.88 6.84
CA ALA A 98 -45.43 -1.30 5.46
C ALA A 98 -46.74 -2.09 5.27
N LYS A 99 -47.68 -1.57 4.49
CA LYS A 99 -48.95 -2.24 4.11
C LYS A 99 -48.77 -3.31 3.02
N LYS A 100 -47.62 -3.35 2.36
CA LYS A 100 -47.26 -4.28 1.27
C LYS A 100 -45.82 -4.79 1.50
N LEU A 101 -45.20 -5.38 0.45
CA LEU A 101 -43.81 -5.76 0.48
C LEU A 101 -42.93 -4.55 0.80
N VAL A 102 -42.08 -4.65 1.83
CA VAL A 102 -41.13 -3.59 2.24
C VAL A 102 -40.26 -3.21 1.05
N LYS A 103 -40.23 -1.93 0.76
CA LYS A 103 -39.37 -1.39 -0.31
C LYS A 103 -37.92 -1.43 0.11
N ARG A 104 -37.08 -1.95 -0.78
CA ARG A 104 -35.62 -2.06 -0.58
C ARG A 104 -34.88 -1.31 -1.67
N GLY A 105 -33.69 -0.85 -1.35
CA GLY A 105 -32.82 -0.17 -2.30
C GLY A 105 -31.35 -0.32 -1.92
N ILE A 106 -30.47 -0.12 -2.88
CA ILE A 106 -29.03 -0.09 -2.62
C ILE A 106 -28.73 1.21 -1.89
N THR A 107 -28.23 1.08 -0.65
CA THR A 107 -27.83 2.20 0.20
C THR A 107 -26.38 2.57 0.01
N GLU A 108 -25.54 1.57 -0.33
CA GLU A 108 -24.10 1.76 -0.52
C GLU A 108 -23.56 0.69 -1.47
N LEU A 109 -22.65 1.07 -2.35
CA LEU A 109 -21.84 0.16 -3.14
C LEU A 109 -20.39 0.27 -2.66
N VAL A 110 -19.94 -0.71 -1.88
CA VAL A 110 -18.58 -0.75 -1.33
C VAL A 110 -17.67 -1.51 -2.29
N THR A 111 -16.56 -0.90 -2.66
CA THR A 111 -15.54 -1.51 -3.52
C THR A 111 -14.16 -1.38 -2.87
N PRO A 112 -13.15 -2.14 -3.32
CA PRO A 112 -11.81 -2.05 -2.74
C PRO A 112 -11.23 -0.63 -2.71
N GLY A 113 -11.48 0.19 -3.74
CA GLY A 113 -10.94 1.54 -3.86
C GLY A 113 -11.70 2.64 -3.10
N VAL A 114 -12.98 2.42 -2.75
CA VAL A 114 -13.82 3.44 -2.09
C VAL A 114 -14.29 3.03 -0.69
N ALA A 115 -13.62 2.06 -0.07
CA ALA A 115 -13.93 1.66 1.30
C ALA A 115 -13.52 2.76 2.30
N MET A 116 -14.42 3.05 3.27
CA MET A 116 -14.19 4.03 4.34
C MET A 116 -14.22 3.41 5.75
N ALA A 117 -14.67 2.18 5.88
CA ALA A 117 -14.82 1.52 7.17
C ALA A 117 -13.45 1.04 7.72
N ASP A 118 -13.15 1.35 8.98
CA ASP A 118 -11.86 1.05 9.61
C ASP A 118 -11.52 -0.44 9.64
N ASN A 119 -12.53 -1.30 9.75
CA ASN A 119 -12.37 -2.76 9.74
C ASN A 119 -11.95 -3.31 8.34
N VAL A 120 -12.16 -2.53 7.27
CA VAL A 120 -11.70 -2.85 5.91
C VAL A 120 -10.29 -2.32 5.68
N LEU A 121 -10.02 -1.11 6.14
CA LEU A 121 -8.79 -0.37 5.88
C LEU A 121 -7.63 -0.83 6.77
N ASN A 122 -6.41 -0.75 6.21
CA ASN A 122 -5.21 -0.76 7.04
C ASN A 122 -4.95 0.67 7.54
N ALA A 123 -4.79 0.85 8.86
CA ALA A 123 -4.60 2.16 9.44
C ALA A 123 -3.31 2.85 8.95
N ARG A 124 -2.24 2.10 8.71
CA ARG A 124 -0.91 2.61 8.32
C ARG A 124 -0.70 2.69 6.79
N GLU A 125 -1.74 2.40 5.99
CA GLU A 125 -1.69 2.45 4.52
C GLU A 125 -2.81 3.31 3.96
N ASN A 126 -2.54 3.98 2.82
CA ASN A 126 -3.57 4.63 2.02
C ASN A 126 -4.42 3.60 1.26
N ASN A 127 -5.65 3.99 0.95
CA ASN A 127 -6.58 3.17 0.16
C ASN A 127 -6.92 3.88 -1.15
N PHE A 128 -5.96 3.90 -2.08
CA PHE A 128 -6.15 4.62 -3.34
C PHE A 128 -7.08 3.89 -4.32
N LEU A 129 -8.04 4.64 -4.85
CA LEU A 129 -8.71 4.42 -6.13
C LEU A 129 -7.92 5.15 -7.20
N ALA A 130 -7.58 4.50 -8.31
CA ALA A 130 -6.96 5.14 -9.46
C ALA A 130 -7.92 5.20 -10.65
N ALA A 131 -7.75 6.18 -11.53
CA ALA A 131 -8.30 6.16 -12.89
C ALA A 131 -7.19 6.43 -13.88
N VAL A 132 -7.17 5.68 -15.00
CA VAL A 132 -6.18 5.83 -16.05
C VAL A 132 -6.88 6.12 -17.37
N HIS A 133 -6.50 7.23 -18.01
CA HIS A 133 -6.98 7.62 -19.33
C HIS A 133 -5.85 7.57 -20.35
N PHE A 134 -6.08 6.84 -21.46
CA PHE A 134 -5.13 6.71 -22.54
C PHE A 134 -5.38 7.79 -23.60
N GLY A 135 -4.73 8.93 -23.47
CA GLY A 135 -4.80 10.00 -24.45
C GLY A 135 -4.05 9.72 -25.75
N ALA A 136 -4.08 10.68 -26.66
CA ALA A 136 -3.42 10.54 -27.97
C ALA A 136 -1.90 10.69 -27.90
N GLN A 137 -1.38 11.50 -26.98
CA GLN A 137 0.05 11.80 -26.82
C GLN A 137 0.62 11.38 -25.46
N ALA A 138 -0.22 11.33 -24.43
CA ALA A 138 0.16 11.01 -23.08
C ALA A 138 -0.88 10.11 -22.42
N VAL A 139 -0.53 9.56 -21.28
CA VAL A 139 -1.44 8.82 -20.40
C VAL A 139 -1.70 9.68 -19.15
N GLY A 140 -2.96 9.90 -18.81
CA GLY A 140 -3.37 10.58 -17.59
C GLY A 140 -3.67 9.59 -16.48
N ILE A 141 -3.28 9.91 -15.28
CA ILE A 141 -3.65 9.17 -14.06
C ILE A 141 -4.19 10.13 -13.01
N SER A 142 -5.19 9.68 -12.30
CA SER A 142 -5.61 10.32 -11.06
C SER A 142 -5.77 9.29 -9.96
N LEU A 143 -5.50 9.69 -8.72
CA LEU A 143 -5.48 8.84 -7.52
C LEU A 143 -6.26 9.53 -6.41
N LEU A 144 -7.25 8.85 -5.84
CA LEU A 144 -8.05 9.35 -4.72
C LEU A 144 -8.02 8.36 -3.57
N ASP A 145 -7.64 8.81 -2.39
CA ASP A 145 -7.94 8.12 -1.13
C ASP A 145 -9.15 8.78 -0.47
N ILE A 146 -10.32 8.18 -0.64
CA ILE A 146 -11.57 8.72 -0.09
C ILE A 146 -11.57 8.74 1.44
N SER A 147 -10.78 7.87 2.10
CA SER A 147 -10.71 7.81 3.56
C SER A 147 -9.95 8.99 4.18
N THR A 148 -9.11 9.68 3.40
CA THR A 148 -8.31 10.83 3.83
C THR A 148 -8.67 12.12 3.08
N GLY A 149 -9.32 12.02 1.92
CA GLY A 149 -9.63 13.13 1.02
C GLY A 149 -8.44 13.55 0.14
N GLU A 150 -7.36 12.75 0.09
CA GLU A 150 -6.21 13.04 -0.75
C GLU A 150 -6.52 12.75 -2.22
N PHE A 151 -6.46 13.78 -3.09
CA PHE A 151 -6.77 13.68 -4.51
C PHE A 151 -5.59 14.19 -5.35
N LEU A 152 -4.98 13.29 -6.12
CA LEU A 152 -3.76 13.53 -6.87
C LEU A 152 -4.00 13.33 -8.37
N VAL A 153 -3.25 14.06 -9.20
CA VAL A 153 -3.32 13.95 -10.67
C VAL A 153 -1.95 14.09 -11.30
N ALA A 154 -1.71 13.29 -12.34
CA ALA A 154 -0.52 13.37 -13.16
C ALA A 154 -0.81 13.02 -14.62
N GLU A 155 0.10 13.41 -15.51
CA GLU A 155 0.07 13.07 -16.93
C GLU A 155 1.50 12.88 -17.41
N GLY A 156 1.75 11.88 -18.26
CA GLY A 156 3.07 11.61 -18.77
C GLY A 156 3.16 10.36 -19.64
N THR A 157 4.37 9.80 -19.71
CA THR A 157 4.61 8.56 -20.49
C THR A 157 4.04 7.33 -19.77
N THR A 158 3.91 6.23 -20.50
CA THR A 158 3.47 4.93 -19.94
C THR A 158 4.37 4.47 -18.79
N GLU A 159 5.68 4.71 -18.90
CA GLU A 159 6.67 4.36 -17.86
C GLU A 159 6.49 5.20 -16.61
N TYR A 160 6.16 6.48 -16.77
CA TYR A 160 5.88 7.36 -15.63
C TYR A 160 4.61 6.93 -14.89
N ILE A 161 3.57 6.55 -15.64
CA ILE A 161 2.33 6.04 -15.04
C ILE A 161 2.55 4.69 -14.34
N ASP A 162 3.35 3.78 -14.92
CA ASP A 162 3.71 2.51 -14.26
C ASP A 162 4.40 2.75 -12.90
N LYS A 163 5.32 3.72 -12.85
CA LYS A 163 5.96 4.15 -11.60
C LYS A 163 4.94 4.62 -10.55
N LEU A 164 4.01 5.49 -10.95
CA LEU A 164 2.98 6.01 -10.04
C LEU A 164 2.06 4.89 -9.54
N LEU A 165 1.61 4.01 -10.44
CA LEU A 165 0.82 2.83 -10.08
C LEU A 165 1.57 1.89 -9.12
N ALA A 166 2.86 1.68 -9.34
CA ALA A 166 3.69 0.85 -8.46
C ALA A 166 3.91 1.52 -7.08
N GLY A 167 4.17 2.83 -7.06
CA GLY A 167 4.43 3.59 -5.84
C GLY A 167 3.20 3.77 -4.95
N PHE A 168 2.08 4.14 -5.53
CA PHE A 168 0.82 4.33 -4.78
C PHE A 168 0.06 3.03 -4.54
N ALA A 169 0.30 1.98 -5.32
CA ALA A 169 -0.30 0.65 -5.20
C ALA A 169 -1.84 0.71 -5.01
N PRO A 170 -2.59 1.29 -5.97
CA PRO A 170 -4.03 1.47 -5.83
C PRO A 170 -4.74 0.12 -5.66
N LYS A 171 -5.78 0.12 -4.84
CA LYS A 171 -6.58 -1.08 -4.57
C LYS A 171 -7.60 -1.37 -5.67
N GLU A 172 -7.93 -0.37 -6.47
CA GLU A 172 -8.84 -0.47 -7.61
C GLU A 172 -8.43 0.53 -8.69
N VAL A 173 -8.54 0.16 -9.96
CA VAL A 173 -8.19 1.00 -11.10
C VAL A 173 -9.36 1.08 -12.07
N LEU A 174 -9.77 2.29 -12.40
CA LEU A 174 -10.79 2.57 -13.39
C LEU A 174 -10.16 2.79 -14.75
N VAL A 175 -10.68 2.14 -15.76
CA VAL A 175 -10.28 2.33 -17.15
C VAL A 175 -11.52 2.55 -18.03
N GLN A 176 -11.35 3.20 -19.16
CA GLN A 176 -12.40 3.37 -20.14
C GLN A 176 -12.84 2.01 -20.73
N HIS A 177 -14.11 1.86 -21.01
CA HIS A 177 -14.69 0.61 -21.52
C HIS A 177 -13.90 0.04 -22.71
N GLY A 178 -13.64 -1.27 -22.66
CA GLY A 178 -12.86 -1.99 -23.67
C GLY A 178 -11.34 -1.81 -23.62
N LEU A 179 -10.79 -0.95 -22.73
CA LEU A 179 -9.34 -0.71 -22.61
C LEU A 179 -8.66 -1.54 -21.50
N LYS A 180 -9.39 -2.39 -20.80
CA LYS A 180 -8.84 -3.28 -19.76
C LYS A 180 -7.68 -4.13 -20.29
N GLY A 181 -7.83 -4.78 -21.45
CA GLY A 181 -6.75 -5.58 -22.04
C GLY A 181 -5.49 -4.76 -22.38
N ARG A 182 -5.64 -3.50 -22.80
CA ARG A 182 -4.52 -2.58 -23.03
C ARG A 182 -3.84 -2.21 -21.71
N PHE A 183 -4.60 -1.94 -20.66
CA PHE A 183 -4.07 -1.64 -19.33
C PHE A 183 -3.28 -2.83 -18.77
N GLU A 184 -3.88 -4.03 -18.80
CA GLU A 184 -3.24 -5.26 -18.29
C GLU A 184 -1.96 -5.63 -19.08
N GLY A 185 -1.94 -5.37 -20.40
CA GLY A 185 -0.77 -5.58 -21.24
C GLY A 185 0.40 -4.64 -20.91
N LEU A 186 0.13 -3.39 -20.48
CA LEU A 186 1.16 -2.40 -20.12
C LEU A 186 1.62 -2.51 -18.67
N TYR A 187 0.69 -2.71 -17.72
CA TYR A 187 0.94 -2.56 -16.29
C TYR A 187 0.81 -3.87 -15.49
N GLY A 188 0.37 -4.96 -16.16
CA GLY A 188 0.20 -6.28 -15.56
C GLY A 188 -1.17 -6.51 -14.92
N GLN A 189 -1.45 -7.77 -14.55
CA GLN A 189 -2.77 -8.24 -14.09
C GLN A 189 -2.97 -8.18 -12.57
N LYS A 190 -2.06 -7.57 -11.83
CA LYS A 190 -2.09 -7.51 -10.35
C LYS A 190 -3.13 -6.53 -9.77
N TYR A 191 -3.72 -5.68 -10.59
CA TYR A 191 -4.67 -4.65 -10.18
C TYR A 191 -6.12 -5.11 -10.35
N PHE A 192 -6.99 -4.71 -9.44
CA PHE A 192 -8.44 -4.85 -9.64
C PHE A 192 -8.91 -3.76 -10.62
N VAL A 193 -9.08 -4.14 -11.87
CA VAL A 193 -9.44 -3.20 -12.95
C VAL A 193 -10.94 -3.25 -13.20
N PHE A 194 -11.58 -2.09 -13.18
CA PHE A 194 -12.98 -1.90 -13.47
C PHE A 194 -13.17 -1.05 -14.73
N ASP A 195 -13.96 -1.57 -15.68
CA ASP A 195 -14.36 -0.86 -16.90
C ASP A 195 -15.48 0.13 -16.57
N LEU A 196 -15.25 1.41 -16.87
CA LEU A 196 -16.23 2.47 -16.71
C LEU A 196 -16.64 3.01 -18.10
N ASP A 197 -17.90 3.37 -18.25
CA ASP A 197 -18.45 3.84 -19.52
C ASP A 197 -17.69 5.04 -20.12
N ASP A 198 -17.66 5.13 -21.46
CA ASP A 198 -16.92 6.14 -22.22
C ASP A 198 -17.28 7.57 -21.87
N TRP A 199 -18.54 7.83 -21.52
CA TRP A 199 -19.00 9.17 -21.18
C TRP A 199 -18.29 9.76 -19.95
N ALA A 200 -17.81 8.92 -19.03
CA ALA A 200 -17.07 9.35 -17.84
C ALA A 200 -15.66 9.85 -18.18
N PHE A 201 -15.08 9.38 -19.30
CA PHE A 201 -13.73 9.74 -19.78
C PHE A 201 -13.76 10.82 -20.85
N THR A 202 -14.61 11.85 -20.70
CA THR A 202 -14.64 12.98 -21.62
C THR A 202 -14.17 14.26 -20.94
N THR A 203 -13.47 15.12 -21.68
CA THR A 203 -13.00 16.42 -21.18
C THR A 203 -14.15 17.30 -20.68
N GLN A 204 -15.31 17.25 -21.33
CA GLN A 204 -16.48 18.02 -20.94
C GLN A 204 -17.00 17.55 -19.58
N THR A 205 -17.26 16.25 -19.43
CA THR A 205 -17.73 15.66 -18.16
C THR A 205 -16.75 15.92 -17.01
N ALA A 206 -15.45 15.74 -17.27
CA ALA A 206 -14.42 15.97 -16.26
C ALA A 206 -14.43 17.42 -15.76
N ASN A 207 -14.41 18.40 -16.68
CA ASN A 207 -14.45 19.81 -16.28
C ASN A 207 -15.74 20.16 -15.53
N GLU A 208 -16.90 19.69 -15.99
CA GLU A 208 -18.18 19.94 -15.33
C GLU A 208 -18.18 19.38 -13.90
N LYS A 209 -17.77 18.10 -13.73
CA LYS A 209 -17.75 17.44 -12.42
C LYS A 209 -16.79 18.09 -11.45
N LEU A 210 -15.55 18.34 -11.87
CA LEU A 210 -14.51 18.93 -11.02
C LEU A 210 -14.81 20.39 -10.66
N THR A 211 -15.22 21.23 -11.62
CA THR A 211 -15.53 22.64 -11.32
C THR A 211 -16.76 22.77 -10.43
N ARG A 212 -17.77 21.90 -10.61
CA ARG A 212 -18.94 21.84 -9.72
C ARG A 212 -18.56 21.40 -8.32
N HIS A 213 -17.71 20.34 -8.19
CA HIS A 213 -17.29 19.82 -6.90
C HIS A 213 -16.50 20.85 -6.10
N PHE A 214 -15.48 21.47 -6.72
CA PHE A 214 -14.64 22.48 -6.07
C PHE A 214 -15.26 23.88 -6.02
N GLN A 215 -16.45 24.07 -6.59
CA GLN A 215 -17.18 25.35 -6.66
C GLN A 215 -16.33 26.48 -7.29
N VAL A 216 -15.58 26.16 -8.35
CA VAL A 216 -14.69 27.07 -9.06
C VAL A 216 -15.13 27.25 -10.51
N ARG A 217 -14.73 28.38 -11.15
CA ARG A 217 -15.04 28.61 -12.56
C ARG A 217 -14.13 27.83 -13.53
N ASN A 218 -12.93 27.50 -13.11
CA ASN A 218 -11.95 26.70 -13.87
C ASN A 218 -10.93 26.08 -12.92
N LEU A 219 -10.10 25.17 -13.43
CA LEU A 219 -9.12 24.42 -12.66
C LEU A 219 -7.73 25.07 -12.60
N LYS A 220 -7.56 26.31 -13.11
CA LYS A 220 -6.26 27.00 -13.14
C LYS A 220 -5.66 27.19 -11.73
N GLY A 221 -6.51 27.48 -10.75
CA GLY A 221 -6.08 27.67 -9.37
C GLY A 221 -5.44 26.44 -8.72
N PHE A 222 -5.67 25.25 -9.28
CA PHE A 222 -5.04 24.00 -8.84
C PHE A 222 -3.75 23.69 -9.62
N GLY A 223 -3.40 24.46 -10.67
CA GLY A 223 -2.21 24.24 -11.50
C GLY A 223 -2.29 22.98 -12.37
N VAL A 224 -3.49 22.51 -12.71
CA VAL A 224 -3.74 21.25 -13.44
C VAL A 224 -4.38 21.46 -14.82
N ASP A 225 -4.64 22.68 -15.24
CA ASP A 225 -5.36 23.00 -16.48
C ASP A 225 -4.64 22.59 -17.78
N HIS A 226 -3.35 22.36 -17.71
CA HIS A 226 -2.52 21.84 -18.80
C HIS A 226 -2.49 20.30 -18.89
N LEU A 227 -2.91 19.60 -17.83
CA LEU A 227 -2.95 18.13 -17.75
C LEU A 227 -4.28 17.61 -18.33
N LYS A 228 -4.40 17.57 -19.66
CA LYS A 228 -5.66 17.22 -20.33
C LYS A 228 -6.14 15.83 -19.97
N ASP A 229 -5.28 14.84 -20.11
CA ASP A 229 -5.61 13.43 -19.87
C ASP A 229 -5.69 13.11 -18.38
N GLY A 230 -4.86 13.77 -17.55
CA GLY A 230 -4.93 13.68 -16.10
C GLY A 230 -6.24 14.23 -15.53
N VAL A 231 -6.73 15.36 -16.03
CA VAL A 231 -8.02 15.94 -15.64
C VAL A 231 -9.19 15.04 -16.03
N VAL A 232 -9.12 14.39 -17.22
CA VAL A 232 -10.13 13.40 -17.62
C VAL A 232 -10.17 12.23 -16.66
N ALA A 233 -9.02 11.70 -16.26
CA ALA A 233 -8.93 10.65 -15.27
C ALA A 233 -9.50 11.08 -13.90
N ALA A 234 -9.24 12.32 -13.45
CA ALA A 234 -9.83 12.86 -12.22
C ALA A 234 -11.35 12.99 -12.30
N GLY A 235 -11.88 13.42 -13.45
CA GLY A 235 -13.30 13.46 -13.71
C GLY A 235 -13.97 12.09 -13.65
N ALA A 236 -13.31 11.07 -14.19
CA ALA A 236 -13.80 9.68 -14.14
C ALA A 236 -13.93 9.16 -12.70
N ILE A 237 -13.00 9.52 -11.80
CA ILE A 237 -13.13 9.21 -10.36
C ILE A 237 -14.37 9.88 -9.78
N MET A 238 -14.63 11.15 -10.07
CA MET A 238 -15.83 11.85 -9.56
C MET A 238 -17.12 11.20 -10.06
N CYS A 239 -17.17 10.78 -11.33
CA CYS A 239 -18.30 10.02 -11.87
C CYS A 239 -18.50 8.70 -11.14
N TYR A 240 -17.40 7.99 -10.86
CA TYR A 240 -17.45 6.71 -10.15
C TYR A 240 -17.97 6.85 -8.71
N LEU A 241 -17.59 7.93 -8.00
CA LEU A 241 -18.13 8.20 -6.66
C LEU A 241 -19.65 8.41 -6.67
N GLU A 242 -20.19 9.06 -7.71
CA GLU A 242 -21.64 9.20 -7.86
C GLU A 242 -22.31 7.85 -8.14
N ILE A 243 -21.73 7.00 -9.00
CA ILE A 243 -22.23 5.65 -9.30
C ILE A 243 -22.25 4.79 -8.04
N THR A 244 -21.20 4.89 -7.21
CA THR A 244 -21.08 4.14 -5.95
C THR A 244 -21.85 4.76 -4.79
N GLN A 245 -22.68 5.78 -5.05
CA GLN A 245 -23.56 6.46 -4.08
C GLN A 245 -22.82 7.25 -2.98
N HIS A 246 -21.57 7.66 -3.22
CA HIS A 246 -20.81 8.53 -2.34
C HIS A 246 -21.21 10.00 -2.59
N LYS A 247 -22.32 10.44 -1.98
CA LYS A 247 -22.91 11.78 -2.19
C LYS A 247 -22.21 12.89 -1.42
N HIS A 248 -21.59 12.57 -0.30
CA HIS A 248 -20.93 13.52 0.59
C HIS A 248 -19.42 13.41 0.40
N THR A 249 -18.83 14.33 -0.35
CA THR A 249 -17.42 14.35 -0.72
C THR A 249 -16.73 15.67 -0.37
N SER A 250 -17.29 16.42 0.57
CA SER A 250 -16.81 17.76 0.95
C SER A 250 -15.40 17.77 1.57
N HIS A 251 -14.89 16.61 2.03
CA HIS A 251 -13.53 16.46 2.51
C HIS A 251 -12.48 16.36 1.37
N ILE A 252 -12.91 16.17 0.13
CA ILE A 252 -12.03 16.28 -1.03
C ILE A 252 -11.92 17.75 -1.37
N THR A 253 -11.01 18.46 -0.70
CA THR A 253 -10.91 19.92 -0.76
C THR A 253 -9.95 20.42 -1.82
N THR A 254 -9.02 19.58 -2.31
CA THR A 254 -7.97 19.97 -3.24
C THR A 254 -7.71 18.88 -4.27
N LEU A 255 -7.27 19.29 -5.48
CA LEU A 255 -6.69 18.42 -6.50
C LEU A 255 -5.23 18.82 -6.68
N ARG A 256 -4.29 17.94 -6.31
CA ARG A 256 -2.86 18.24 -6.34
C ARG A 256 -2.18 17.56 -7.52
N ARG A 257 -1.35 18.33 -8.23
CA ARG A 257 -0.48 17.78 -9.26
C ARG A 257 0.70 17.02 -8.63
N ILE A 258 1.02 15.85 -9.17
CA ILE A 258 2.29 15.16 -8.92
C ILE A 258 3.30 15.67 -9.95
N GLU A 259 4.36 16.33 -9.51
CA GLU A 259 5.42 16.80 -10.39
C GLU A 259 6.41 15.67 -10.68
N GLU A 260 6.60 15.35 -11.96
CA GLU A 260 7.48 14.27 -12.38
C GLU A 260 8.94 14.54 -11.95
N ASP A 261 9.40 15.78 -12.04
CA ASP A 261 10.77 16.17 -11.74
C ASP A 261 11.03 16.46 -10.26
N GLY A 262 10.01 16.43 -9.40
CA GLY A 262 10.13 16.71 -7.97
C GLY A 262 10.74 15.56 -7.17
N TYR A 263 10.74 14.33 -7.72
CA TYR A 263 11.09 13.11 -6.99
C TYR A 263 12.05 12.22 -7.78
N VAL A 264 12.86 11.44 -7.04
CA VAL A 264 13.69 10.38 -7.62
C VAL A 264 12.80 9.35 -8.32
N ARG A 265 13.19 8.96 -9.52
CA ARG A 265 12.47 7.92 -10.27
C ARG A 265 12.96 6.54 -9.82
N LEU A 266 12.06 5.80 -9.20
CA LEU A 266 12.20 4.39 -8.85
C LEU A 266 11.22 3.60 -9.73
N ASP A 267 11.69 2.70 -10.55
CA ASP A 267 10.79 1.80 -11.27
C ASP A 267 10.23 0.69 -10.36
N ARG A 268 9.26 -0.06 -10.86
CA ARG A 268 8.63 -1.16 -10.10
C ARG A 268 9.64 -2.24 -9.68
N PHE A 269 10.66 -2.48 -10.53
CA PHE A 269 11.69 -3.47 -10.25
C PHE A 269 12.60 -3.01 -9.12
N THR A 270 13.03 -1.75 -9.16
CA THR A 270 13.87 -1.14 -8.11
C THR A 270 13.16 -1.11 -6.76
N THR A 271 11.89 -0.69 -6.70
CA THR A 271 11.11 -0.68 -5.47
C THR A 271 11.01 -2.08 -4.85
N ARG A 272 10.81 -3.12 -5.68
CA ARG A 272 10.75 -4.53 -5.26
C ARG A 272 12.14 -5.06 -4.88
N ASN A 273 13.16 -4.86 -5.73
CA ASN A 273 14.50 -5.41 -5.53
C ASN A 273 15.20 -4.83 -4.30
N LEU A 274 14.91 -3.57 -3.94
CA LEU A 274 15.38 -2.94 -2.72
C LEU A 274 14.49 -3.24 -1.49
N GLU A 275 13.39 -3.98 -1.67
CA GLU A 275 12.44 -4.32 -0.59
C GLU A 275 12.02 -3.10 0.23
N LEU A 276 11.63 -2.01 -0.44
CA LEU A 276 11.35 -0.74 0.24
C LEU A 276 10.13 -0.81 1.16
N VAL A 277 9.03 -1.37 0.66
CA VAL A 277 7.72 -1.35 1.35
C VAL A 277 7.13 -2.75 1.61
N ALA A 278 7.63 -3.76 0.90
CA ALA A 278 7.21 -5.15 1.06
C ALA A 278 8.42 -6.07 0.83
N PRO A 279 8.54 -7.19 1.56
CA PRO A 279 9.61 -8.15 1.37
C PRO A 279 9.39 -8.97 0.10
N MET A 280 10.47 -9.49 -0.50
CA MET A 280 10.40 -10.41 -1.64
C MET A 280 10.04 -11.84 -1.21
N ALA A 281 10.44 -12.23 -0.01
CA ALA A 281 10.18 -13.56 0.57
C ALA A 281 9.25 -13.45 1.78
N GLU A 282 8.44 -14.47 2.00
CA GLU A 282 7.58 -14.58 3.17
C GLU A 282 8.43 -14.57 4.45
N GLY A 283 8.06 -13.72 5.42
CA GLY A 283 8.82 -13.51 6.65
C GLY A 283 10.01 -12.55 6.53
N GLY A 284 10.30 -11.98 5.35
CA GLY A 284 11.31 -10.94 5.17
C GLY A 284 10.94 -9.62 5.84
N THR A 285 11.92 -8.73 6.01
CA THR A 285 11.74 -7.40 6.62
C THR A 285 12.03 -6.33 5.58
N PRO A 286 11.05 -5.49 5.17
CA PRO A 286 11.28 -4.39 4.25
C PRO A 286 11.93 -3.20 4.97
N LEU A 287 12.55 -2.28 4.19
CA LEU A 287 13.17 -1.06 4.75
C LEU A 287 12.18 -0.23 5.56
N LEU A 288 10.94 -0.10 5.09
CA LEU A 288 9.90 0.66 5.82
C LEU A 288 9.71 0.15 7.25
N ALA A 289 9.72 -1.15 7.48
CA ALA A 289 9.56 -1.72 8.82
C ALA A 289 10.73 -1.35 9.77
N VAL A 290 11.92 -1.09 9.22
CA VAL A 290 13.09 -0.66 9.99
C VAL A 290 13.00 0.81 10.38
N ILE A 291 12.55 1.69 9.46
CA ILE A 291 12.55 3.13 9.66
C ILE A 291 11.24 3.68 10.25
N ASP A 292 10.16 2.91 10.27
CA ASP A 292 8.86 3.35 10.76
C ASP A 292 8.77 3.24 12.29
N ARG A 293 8.99 4.37 12.94
CA ARG A 293 8.77 4.63 14.37
C ARG A 293 7.71 5.69 14.59
N THR A 294 6.84 5.89 13.58
CA THR A 294 5.75 6.85 13.67
C THR A 294 4.74 6.46 14.75
N LEU A 295 4.23 7.46 15.43
CA LEU A 295 3.32 7.35 16.58
C LEU A 295 1.86 7.52 16.17
N THR A 296 1.62 8.02 14.94
CA THR A 296 0.28 8.19 14.37
C THR A 296 0.09 7.39 13.08
N PRO A 297 -1.12 6.90 12.79
CA PRO A 297 -1.39 6.23 11.51
C PRO A 297 -1.15 7.12 10.28
N MET A 298 -1.49 8.41 10.38
CA MET A 298 -1.29 9.38 9.30
C MET A 298 0.18 9.66 9.05
N GLY A 299 1.03 9.71 10.10
CA GLY A 299 2.48 9.78 9.96
C GLY A 299 3.06 8.56 9.24
N ALA A 300 2.59 7.35 9.57
CA ALA A 300 3.00 6.12 8.89
C ALA A 300 2.69 6.15 7.38
N ARG A 301 1.49 6.61 6.99
CA ARG A 301 1.12 6.80 5.58
C ARG A 301 2.03 7.80 4.88
N MET A 302 2.35 8.91 5.53
CA MET A 302 3.24 9.94 4.99
C MET A 302 4.69 9.42 4.87
N LEU A 303 5.22 8.71 5.85
CA LEU A 303 6.57 8.15 5.82
C LEU A 303 6.73 7.12 4.70
N ARG A 304 5.74 6.24 4.50
CA ARG A 304 5.71 5.31 3.37
C ARG A 304 5.82 6.04 2.03
N ARG A 305 5.10 7.14 1.87
CA ARG A 305 5.15 7.98 0.67
C ARG A 305 6.52 8.65 0.49
N TRP A 306 7.11 9.18 1.56
CA TRP A 306 8.44 9.77 1.51
C TRP A 306 9.50 8.79 1.04
N LEU A 307 9.39 7.53 1.45
CA LEU A 307 10.31 6.47 1.06
C LEU A 307 10.21 6.10 -0.43
N VAL A 308 8.98 6.05 -0.98
CA VAL A 308 8.73 5.68 -2.38
C VAL A 308 8.93 6.87 -3.34
N PHE A 309 8.80 8.10 -2.83
CA PHE A 309 9.01 9.34 -3.56
C PHE A 309 10.09 10.21 -2.88
N PRO A 310 11.39 9.80 -2.91
CA PRO A 310 12.47 10.60 -2.36
C PRO A 310 12.62 11.91 -3.12
N LEU A 311 13.07 12.96 -2.43
CA LEU A 311 13.15 14.32 -2.97
C LEU A 311 14.32 14.49 -3.96
N ARG A 312 14.18 15.41 -4.91
CA ARG A 312 15.25 15.89 -5.81
C ARG A 312 15.66 17.34 -5.54
N SER A 313 15.09 18.01 -4.57
CA SER A 313 15.47 19.37 -4.17
C SER A 313 16.38 19.33 -2.97
N VAL A 314 17.62 19.81 -3.14
CA VAL A 314 18.60 19.95 -2.03
C VAL A 314 17.99 20.73 -0.87
N GLN A 315 17.32 21.85 -1.16
CA GLN A 315 16.70 22.69 -0.13
C GLN A 315 15.65 21.93 0.69
N ALA A 316 14.77 21.18 0.02
CA ALA A 316 13.73 20.40 0.70
C ALA A 316 14.32 19.22 1.51
N ILE A 317 15.40 18.59 1.00
CA ILE A 317 16.12 17.52 1.71
C ILE A 317 16.78 18.08 2.97
N VAL A 318 17.53 19.18 2.84
CA VAL A 318 18.22 19.84 3.96
C VAL A 318 17.19 20.29 5.01
N ALA A 319 16.07 20.86 4.61
CA ALA A 319 15.01 21.27 5.55
C ALA A 319 14.47 20.08 6.37
N ARG A 320 14.32 18.90 5.75
CA ARG A 320 13.95 17.67 6.51
C ARG A 320 15.08 17.23 7.45
N GLN A 321 16.33 17.24 6.98
CA GLN A 321 17.49 16.91 7.80
C GLN A 321 17.64 17.86 9.00
N ASP A 322 17.37 19.15 8.82
CA ASP A 322 17.39 20.15 9.90
C ASP A 322 16.33 19.82 10.97
N GLY A 323 15.13 19.41 10.52
CA GLY A 323 14.08 18.92 11.41
C GLY A 323 14.48 17.67 12.18
N VAL A 324 15.05 16.67 11.51
CA VAL A 324 15.56 15.45 12.14
C VAL A 324 16.67 15.77 13.14
N GLU A 325 17.60 16.68 12.78
CA GLU A 325 18.67 17.12 13.67
C GLU A 325 18.15 17.83 14.92
N HIS A 326 17.09 18.64 14.78
CA HIS A 326 16.47 19.30 15.92
C HIS A 326 15.97 18.29 16.96
N PHE A 327 15.22 17.26 16.52
CA PHE A 327 14.79 16.17 17.41
C PHE A 327 15.98 15.42 18.04
N PHE A 328 17.08 15.27 17.30
CA PHE A 328 18.27 14.58 17.77
C PHE A 328 18.97 15.37 18.88
N LYS A 329 19.09 16.70 18.74
CA LYS A 329 19.82 17.60 19.63
C LYS A 329 18.98 18.07 20.84
N HIS A 330 17.64 18.05 20.77
CA HIS A 330 16.76 18.60 21.81
C HIS A 330 15.88 17.50 22.43
N PRO A 331 16.37 16.84 23.50
CA PRO A 331 15.63 15.72 24.14
C PRO A 331 14.27 16.15 24.68
N ASP A 332 14.17 17.33 25.28
CA ASP A 332 12.91 17.83 25.88
C ASP A 332 11.80 18.00 24.81
N PHE A 333 12.16 18.55 23.64
CA PHE A 333 11.24 18.68 22.50
C PHE A 333 10.79 17.31 21.99
N ARG A 334 11.74 16.38 21.88
CA ARG A 334 11.45 15.01 21.45
C ARG A 334 10.51 14.29 22.41
N GLU A 335 10.79 14.30 23.72
CA GLU A 335 9.98 13.67 24.76
C GLU A 335 8.57 14.24 24.78
N LEU A 336 8.43 15.55 24.62
CA LEU A 336 7.13 16.19 24.50
C LEU A 336 6.36 15.65 23.27
N CYS A 337 6.99 15.55 22.12
CA CYS A 337 6.37 14.98 20.91
C CYS A 337 6.01 13.51 21.10
N GLU A 338 6.88 12.70 21.70
CA GLU A 338 6.63 11.29 22.02
C GLU A 338 5.44 11.10 22.99
N MET A 339 5.16 12.07 23.86
CA MET A 339 4.00 12.05 24.76
C MET A 339 2.71 12.53 24.09
N GLU A 340 2.77 13.52 23.20
CA GLU A 340 1.58 14.18 22.66
C GLU A 340 1.07 13.52 21.36
N LEU A 341 1.97 13.08 20.47
CA LEU A 341 1.59 12.48 19.17
C LEU A 341 0.68 11.24 19.31
N PRO A 342 0.90 10.29 20.24
CA PRO A 342 0.02 9.12 20.39
C PRO A 342 -1.43 9.48 20.75
N LYS A 343 -1.66 10.63 21.39
CA LYS A 343 -2.99 11.10 21.78
C LYS A 343 -3.81 11.62 20.60
N ILE A 344 -3.17 11.90 19.44
CA ILE A 344 -3.82 12.49 18.28
C ILE A 344 -4.68 11.47 17.53
N GLY A 345 -4.21 10.22 17.41
CA GLY A 345 -4.88 9.19 16.63
C GLY A 345 -4.88 9.44 15.11
N ASP A 346 -5.93 9.04 14.43
CA ASP A 346 -6.07 9.21 12.97
C ASP A 346 -7.00 10.38 12.62
N MET A 347 -6.48 11.59 12.79
CA MET A 347 -7.23 12.81 12.55
C MET A 347 -7.70 12.95 11.09
N GLU A 348 -6.92 12.51 10.10
CA GLU A 348 -7.31 12.55 8.69
C GLU A 348 -8.60 11.76 8.43
N ARG A 349 -8.67 10.51 8.91
CA ARG A 349 -9.83 9.65 8.74
C ARG A 349 -11.04 10.10 9.55
N ILE A 350 -10.82 10.64 10.75
CA ILE A 350 -11.89 11.22 11.54
C ILE A 350 -12.53 12.41 10.81
N VAL A 351 -11.74 13.31 10.25
CA VAL A 351 -12.21 14.46 9.47
C VAL A 351 -13.02 14.02 8.25
N SER A 352 -12.58 12.99 7.54
CA SER A 352 -13.34 12.43 6.41
C SER A 352 -14.69 11.84 6.85
N LYS A 353 -14.75 11.14 7.99
CA LYS A 353 -16.00 10.62 8.56
C LYS A 353 -16.96 11.73 9.01
N VAL A 354 -16.42 12.83 9.55
CA VAL A 354 -17.20 14.03 9.87
C VAL A 354 -17.87 14.59 8.62
N ALA A 355 -17.11 14.70 7.52
CA ALA A 355 -17.63 15.24 6.26
C ALA A 355 -18.80 14.45 5.67
N VAL A 356 -18.81 13.13 5.88
CA VAL A 356 -19.88 12.23 5.44
C VAL A 356 -20.94 11.96 6.52
N ALA A 357 -20.89 12.68 7.64
CA ALA A 357 -21.77 12.54 8.82
C ALA A 357 -21.80 11.11 9.40
N ARG A 358 -20.66 10.39 9.34
CA ARG A 358 -20.49 9.02 9.87
C ARG A 358 -19.58 8.96 11.09
N ALA A 359 -19.03 10.09 11.57
CA ALA A 359 -18.23 10.13 12.78
C ALA A 359 -19.09 9.75 13.99
N ASN A 360 -18.56 8.90 14.87
CA ASN A 360 -19.20 8.52 16.11
C ASN A 360 -18.75 9.45 17.27
N PRO A 361 -19.46 9.46 18.41
CA PRO A 361 -19.13 10.36 19.52
C PRO A 361 -17.72 10.19 20.09
N ARG A 362 -17.16 8.96 20.12
CA ARG A 362 -15.79 8.71 20.56
C ARG A 362 -14.74 9.27 19.59
N GLU A 363 -15.03 9.25 18.29
CA GLU A 363 -14.16 9.85 17.27
C GLU A 363 -14.10 11.37 17.38
N LEU A 364 -15.23 12.04 17.68
CA LEU A 364 -15.23 13.48 17.97
C LEU A 364 -14.49 13.80 19.28
N GLN A 365 -14.62 12.95 20.30
CA GLN A 365 -13.84 13.09 21.53
C GLN A 365 -12.32 12.90 21.26
N GLN A 366 -11.96 11.97 20.38
CA GLN A 366 -10.57 11.79 19.93
C GLN A 366 -10.08 13.03 19.17
N LEU A 367 -10.90 13.62 18.30
CA LEU A 367 -10.58 14.87 17.61
C LEU A 367 -10.35 16.03 18.59
N ARG A 368 -11.17 16.13 19.65
CA ARG A 368 -10.96 17.11 20.74
C ARG A 368 -9.58 16.92 21.40
N CYS A 369 -9.24 15.66 21.77
CA CYS A 369 -7.93 15.36 22.34
C CYS A 369 -6.79 15.71 21.39
N ALA A 370 -6.95 15.42 20.09
CA ALA A 370 -6.00 15.78 19.05
C ALA A 370 -5.76 17.30 18.99
N LEU A 371 -6.82 18.11 19.08
CA LEU A 371 -6.71 19.57 19.09
C LEU A 371 -6.07 20.11 20.38
N GLU A 372 -6.29 19.47 21.54
CA GLU A 372 -5.58 19.80 22.78
C GLU A 372 -4.06 19.55 22.64
N SER A 373 -3.67 18.36 22.15
CA SER A 373 -2.26 18.04 21.89
C SER A 373 -1.64 18.94 20.82
N THR A 374 -2.42 19.32 19.79
CA THR A 374 -1.98 20.26 18.76
C THR A 374 -1.60 21.62 19.35
N ALA A 375 -2.32 22.13 20.36
CA ALA A 375 -1.98 23.37 21.03
C ALA A 375 -0.62 23.31 21.74
N THR A 376 -0.35 22.20 22.42
CA THR A 376 0.93 21.95 23.09
C THR A 376 2.08 21.82 22.11
N LEU A 377 1.88 21.03 21.05
CA LEU A 377 2.88 20.85 19.98
C LEU A 377 3.17 22.15 19.21
N LYS A 378 2.11 22.92 18.92
CA LYS A 378 2.28 24.23 18.28
C LYS A 378 3.15 25.16 19.12
N TYR A 379 2.86 25.28 20.40
CA TYR A 379 3.66 26.09 21.31
C TYR A 379 5.14 25.67 21.30
N ALA A 380 5.42 24.38 21.35
CA ALA A 380 6.78 23.85 21.29
C ALA A 380 7.47 24.14 19.94
N CYS A 381 6.76 23.98 18.83
CA CYS A 381 7.30 24.28 17.49
C CYS A 381 7.57 25.77 17.30
N ASP A 382 6.71 26.66 17.79
CA ASP A 382 6.88 28.11 17.70
C ASP A 382 8.06 28.62 18.55
N HIS A 383 8.48 27.84 19.58
CA HIS A 383 9.63 28.11 20.45
C HIS A 383 10.85 27.22 20.15
N ALA A 384 10.87 26.55 19.00
CA ALA A 384 12.00 25.75 18.54
C ALA A 384 13.12 26.68 18.03
N ASP A 385 13.95 27.19 18.95
CA ASP A 385 14.99 28.14 18.65
C ASP A 385 15.98 27.61 17.60
N GLY A 386 16.18 28.39 16.51
CA GLY A 386 17.17 28.10 15.49
C GLY A 386 16.81 27.07 14.43
N CYS A 387 15.62 26.44 14.47
CA CYS A 387 15.19 25.49 13.46
C CYS A 387 14.00 26.01 12.63
N GLN A 388 14.31 26.62 11.46
CA GLN A 388 13.27 27.13 10.56
C GLN A 388 12.31 26.04 10.08
N ALA A 389 12.77 24.82 9.88
CA ALA A 389 11.94 23.69 9.42
C ALA A 389 10.84 23.35 10.44
N ILE A 390 11.17 23.27 11.74
CA ILE A 390 10.19 23.02 12.80
C ILE A 390 9.25 24.21 12.98
N ALA A 391 9.76 25.44 12.94
CA ALA A 391 8.93 26.65 13.01
C ALA A 391 7.92 26.72 11.84
N GLN A 392 8.33 26.31 10.64
CA GLN A 392 7.44 26.23 9.48
C GLN A 392 6.33 25.20 9.68
N VAL A 393 6.62 24.03 10.27
CA VAL A 393 5.59 23.05 10.66
C VAL A 393 4.65 23.67 11.68
N GLY A 394 5.20 24.32 12.73
CA GLY A 394 4.42 25.02 13.77
C GLY A 394 3.44 26.04 13.19
N SER A 395 3.86 26.82 12.17
CA SER A 395 3.00 27.81 11.51
C SER A 395 1.76 27.21 10.82
N GLN A 396 1.80 25.93 10.43
CA GLN A 396 0.71 25.21 9.80
C GLN A 396 -0.22 24.52 10.82
N LEU A 397 0.18 24.40 12.07
CA LEU A 397 -0.63 23.84 13.14
C LEU A 397 -1.70 24.84 13.59
N ASN A 398 -2.95 24.45 13.55
CA ASN A 398 -4.07 25.23 14.06
C ASN A 398 -4.85 24.46 15.14
N PRO A 399 -4.75 24.88 16.42
CA PRO A 399 -5.44 24.19 17.53
C PRO A 399 -6.96 24.36 17.52
N LEU A 400 -7.52 25.25 16.68
CA LEU A 400 -8.95 25.53 16.58
C LEU A 400 -9.63 25.60 17.96
N ALA A 401 -9.08 26.42 18.85
CA ALA A 401 -9.49 26.48 20.24
C ALA A 401 -11.01 26.65 20.45
N PRO A 402 -11.74 27.53 19.71
CA PRO A 402 -13.18 27.63 19.85
C PRO A 402 -13.92 26.32 19.55
N LEU A 403 -13.50 25.61 18.48
CA LEU A 403 -14.09 24.33 18.10
C LEU A 403 -13.80 23.25 19.14
N ARG A 404 -12.54 23.16 19.59
CA ARG A 404 -12.11 22.25 20.65
C ARG A 404 -12.96 22.41 21.92
N ASP A 405 -13.11 23.68 22.34
CA ASP A 405 -13.82 24.00 23.58
C ASP A 405 -15.34 23.76 23.43
N HIS A 406 -15.89 23.97 22.24
CA HIS A 406 -17.28 23.65 21.95
C HIS A 406 -17.54 22.14 21.96
N ILE A 407 -16.67 21.32 21.34
CA ILE A 407 -16.77 19.86 21.43
C ILE A 407 -16.71 19.39 22.88
N LYS A 408 -15.77 19.95 23.66
CA LYS A 408 -15.59 19.65 25.09
C LYS A 408 -16.84 19.98 25.92
N ALA A 409 -17.48 21.12 25.66
CA ALA A 409 -18.68 21.54 26.36
C ALA A 409 -19.91 20.73 26.00
N THR A 410 -19.97 20.23 24.73
CA THR A 410 -21.16 19.55 24.20
C THR A 410 -21.17 18.05 24.47
N LEU A 411 -20.03 17.38 24.45
CA LEU A 411 -19.96 15.93 24.64
C LEU A 411 -19.66 15.55 26.09
N CYS A 412 -20.23 14.43 26.50
CA CYS A 412 -19.81 13.78 27.76
C CYS A 412 -18.30 13.38 27.67
N PRO A 413 -17.58 13.33 28.80
CA PRO A 413 -16.16 12.95 28.82
C PRO A 413 -15.86 11.56 28.25
N ASP A 414 -16.72 10.56 28.48
CA ASP A 414 -16.66 9.21 27.92
C ASP A 414 -17.98 8.85 27.23
N PRO A 415 -18.21 9.33 26.01
CA PRO A 415 -19.44 9.07 25.31
C PRO A 415 -19.51 7.64 24.78
N PRO A 416 -20.71 7.05 24.63
CA PRO A 416 -20.87 5.76 23.97
C PRO A 416 -20.48 5.84 22.49
N VAL A 417 -20.14 4.69 21.87
CA VAL A 417 -19.85 4.63 20.43
C VAL A 417 -21.10 4.93 19.60
N LEU A 418 -22.27 4.45 20.04
CA LEU A 418 -23.53 4.58 19.31
C LEU A 418 -24.41 5.65 19.97
N VAL A 419 -24.86 6.62 19.21
CA VAL A 419 -25.73 7.71 19.68
C VAL A 419 -27.05 7.19 20.25
N ASN A 420 -27.61 6.12 19.68
CA ASN A 420 -28.87 5.50 20.11
C ASN A 420 -28.81 4.80 21.47
N LYS A 421 -27.64 4.77 22.14
CA LYS A 421 -27.53 4.29 23.53
C LYS A 421 -27.81 5.36 24.55
N GLY A 422 -27.93 6.62 24.14
CA GLY A 422 -28.08 7.76 25.04
C GLY A 422 -26.80 8.08 25.85
N GLY A 423 -26.79 9.22 26.53
CA GLY A 423 -25.66 9.65 27.34
C GLY A 423 -24.50 10.26 26.53
N VAL A 424 -24.76 10.77 25.33
CA VAL A 424 -23.77 11.39 24.44
C VAL A 424 -23.50 12.85 24.79
N ILE A 425 -24.54 13.60 25.10
CA ILE A 425 -24.49 15.05 25.31
C ILE A 425 -24.26 15.35 26.81
N ALA A 426 -23.38 16.31 27.09
CA ALA A 426 -23.10 16.74 28.46
C ALA A 426 -24.33 17.42 29.13
N ALA A 427 -24.35 17.44 30.45
CA ALA A 427 -25.35 18.20 31.19
C ALA A 427 -25.12 19.72 31.00
N GLY A 428 -26.16 20.49 30.97
CA GLY A 428 -26.11 21.95 30.79
C GLY A 428 -26.11 22.44 29.35
N VAL A 429 -26.06 21.52 28.35
CA VAL A 429 -26.08 21.87 26.92
C VAL A 429 -27.50 22.22 26.45
N SER A 430 -28.51 21.56 26.98
CA SER A 430 -29.93 21.78 26.65
C SER A 430 -30.78 21.64 27.88
N ALA A 431 -31.49 22.73 28.25
CA ALA A 431 -32.42 22.71 29.36
C ALA A 431 -33.52 21.66 29.18
N GLU A 432 -34.04 21.48 27.96
CA GLU A 432 -35.04 20.45 27.65
C GLU A 432 -34.50 19.03 27.90
N LEU A 433 -33.24 18.77 27.51
CA LEU A 433 -32.58 17.46 27.73
C LEU A 433 -32.39 17.19 29.24
N ASP A 434 -31.95 18.19 29.97
CA ASP A 434 -31.71 18.07 31.43
C ASP A 434 -33.06 17.86 32.17
N GLU A 435 -34.12 18.51 31.75
CA GLU A 435 -35.47 18.30 32.32
C GLU A 435 -35.96 16.87 32.06
N LEU A 436 -35.80 16.36 30.83
CA LEU A 436 -36.17 14.98 30.48
C LEU A 436 -35.36 13.94 31.27
N ARG A 437 -34.09 14.18 31.47
CA ARG A 437 -33.23 13.32 32.30
C ARG A 437 -33.61 13.36 33.78
N HIS A 438 -34.02 14.55 34.28
CA HIS A 438 -34.54 14.68 35.64
C HIS A 438 -35.81 13.86 35.80
N ILE A 439 -36.75 13.93 34.84
CA ILE A 439 -37.96 13.12 34.85
C ILE A 439 -37.62 11.62 34.91
N GLN A 440 -36.67 11.16 34.09
CA GLN A 440 -36.22 9.76 34.05
C GLN A 440 -35.59 9.32 35.40
N THR A 441 -34.80 10.18 36.06
CA THR A 441 -34.15 9.87 37.33
C THR A 441 -35.18 9.87 38.46
N SER A 442 -36.01 10.91 38.54
CA SER A 442 -37.07 11.00 39.52
C SER A 442 -38.10 9.86 39.44
N SER A 443 -38.37 9.37 38.21
CA SER A 443 -39.24 8.23 37.97
C SER A 443 -38.75 6.94 38.64
N LYS A 444 -37.44 6.71 38.75
CA LYS A 444 -36.88 5.56 39.46
C LYS A 444 -37.14 5.69 40.98
N GLU A 445 -37.01 6.87 41.50
CA GLU A 445 -37.34 7.15 42.92
C GLU A 445 -38.87 6.99 43.16
N PHE A 446 -39.71 7.46 42.24
CA PHE A 446 -41.17 7.24 42.28
C PHE A 446 -41.53 5.75 42.25
N LEU A 447 -40.91 4.95 41.40
CA LEU A 447 -41.12 3.49 41.34
C LEU A 447 -40.76 2.82 42.67
N LEU A 448 -39.68 3.25 43.31
CA LEU A 448 -39.29 2.76 44.63
C LEU A 448 -40.27 3.20 45.73
N GLN A 449 -40.75 4.43 45.69
CA GLN A 449 -41.77 4.95 46.60
C GLN A 449 -43.10 4.19 46.45
N ILE A 450 -43.55 3.96 45.19
CA ILE A 450 -44.74 3.14 44.90
C ILE A 450 -44.51 1.72 45.43
N GLN A 451 -43.37 1.10 45.17
CA GLN A 451 -43.04 -0.23 45.71
C GLN A 451 -43.13 -0.29 47.22
N GLN A 452 -42.54 0.67 47.91
CA GLN A 452 -42.56 0.73 49.35
C GLN A 452 -43.99 0.99 49.89
N ARG A 453 -44.69 2.00 49.33
CA ARG A 453 -46.05 2.32 49.70
C ARG A 453 -47.02 1.13 49.56
N GLU A 454 -46.96 0.50 48.37
CA GLU A 454 -47.82 -0.67 48.09
C GLU A 454 -47.41 -1.89 48.98
N SER A 455 -46.14 -2.06 49.28
CA SER A 455 -45.67 -3.08 50.23
C SER A 455 -46.21 -2.86 51.64
N ASP A 456 -46.18 -1.60 52.09
CA ASP A 456 -46.69 -1.22 53.41
C ASP A 456 -48.21 -1.31 53.51
N ALA A 457 -48.92 -0.86 52.46
CA ALA A 457 -50.39 -0.89 52.43
C ALA A 457 -50.95 -2.32 52.33
N THR A 458 -50.30 -3.22 51.57
CA THR A 458 -50.75 -4.59 51.37
C THR A 458 -50.16 -5.57 52.40
N GLY A 459 -49.12 -5.18 53.11
CA GLY A 459 -48.39 -6.09 54.01
C GLY A 459 -47.68 -7.22 53.26
N ILE A 460 -47.25 -6.98 52.00
CA ILE A 460 -46.52 -7.93 51.18
C ILE A 460 -45.04 -7.54 51.14
N PRO A 461 -44.14 -8.14 51.94
CA PRO A 461 -42.75 -7.69 52.06
C PRO A 461 -41.90 -8.08 50.88
N SER A 462 -42.36 -8.97 50.00
CA SER A 462 -41.63 -9.46 48.81
C SER A 462 -42.12 -8.84 47.48
N LEU A 463 -42.85 -7.74 47.52
CA LEU A 463 -43.36 -7.03 46.39
C LEU A 463 -42.19 -6.41 45.62
N LYS A 464 -42.17 -6.61 44.30
CA LYS A 464 -41.13 -6.04 43.42
C LYS A 464 -41.82 -5.40 42.20
N ILE A 465 -41.37 -4.23 41.81
CA ILE A 465 -41.70 -3.64 40.51
C ILE A 465 -40.65 -4.08 39.51
N GLY A 466 -41.10 -4.59 38.39
CA GLY A 466 -40.25 -4.99 37.26
C GLY A 466 -40.78 -4.46 35.95
N PHE A 467 -39.97 -4.54 34.86
CA PHE A 467 -40.37 -4.13 33.52
C PHE A 467 -40.32 -5.34 32.56
N ASN A 468 -41.29 -5.39 31.67
CA ASN A 468 -41.36 -6.41 30.59
C ASN A 468 -41.76 -5.72 29.28
N ASN A 469 -41.02 -6.02 28.19
CA ASN A 469 -41.22 -5.43 26.88
C ASN A 469 -42.64 -5.65 26.26
N VAL A 470 -43.40 -6.61 26.80
CA VAL A 470 -44.75 -6.95 26.27
C VAL A 470 -45.86 -6.19 27.00
N PHE A 471 -45.73 -6.02 28.34
CA PHE A 471 -46.82 -5.39 29.16
C PHE A 471 -46.38 -4.17 29.96
N GLY A 472 -45.14 -3.73 29.83
CA GLY A 472 -44.58 -2.58 30.54
C GLY A 472 -44.14 -2.86 31.98
N TYR A 473 -44.27 -1.85 32.84
CA TYR A 473 -44.00 -1.98 34.26
C TYR A 473 -45.12 -2.77 34.97
N TYR A 474 -44.70 -3.69 35.86
CA TYR A 474 -45.61 -4.55 36.61
C TYR A 474 -45.16 -4.72 38.06
N ILE A 475 -46.10 -5.01 38.94
CA ILE A 475 -45.88 -5.41 40.31
C ILE A 475 -45.84 -6.95 40.35
N GLU A 476 -44.75 -7.56 40.79
CA GLU A 476 -44.62 -9.00 40.95
C GLU A 476 -44.91 -9.37 42.45
N VAL A 477 -45.91 -10.26 42.62
CA VAL A 477 -46.33 -10.79 43.93
C VAL A 477 -46.16 -12.29 43.91
N ARG A 478 -45.51 -12.84 44.93
CA ARG A 478 -45.35 -14.30 45.13
C ARG A 478 -46.70 -14.95 45.42
N ASN A 479 -46.94 -16.15 44.94
CA ASN A 479 -48.21 -16.89 45.10
C ASN A 479 -48.59 -17.05 46.57
N THR A 480 -47.66 -17.00 47.54
CA THR A 480 -47.91 -17.05 49.00
C THR A 480 -48.67 -15.84 49.49
N TYR A 481 -48.72 -14.72 48.77
CA TYR A 481 -49.34 -13.48 49.14
C TYR A 481 -50.49 -13.07 48.21
N LYS A 482 -50.94 -13.93 47.28
CA LYS A 482 -51.99 -13.60 46.28
C LYS A 482 -53.30 -13.13 46.90
N ASP A 483 -53.64 -13.64 48.06
CA ASP A 483 -54.90 -13.29 48.76
C ASP A 483 -54.88 -11.93 49.41
N LYS A 484 -53.72 -11.27 49.47
CA LYS A 484 -53.53 -9.90 49.97
C LYS A 484 -53.52 -8.82 48.87
N VAL A 485 -53.68 -9.25 47.60
CA VAL A 485 -53.64 -8.34 46.46
C VAL A 485 -54.93 -7.55 46.38
N PRO A 486 -54.90 -6.19 46.27
CA PRO A 486 -56.10 -5.36 46.13
C PRO A 486 -56.91 -5.68 44.86
N GLN A 487 -58.20 -5.60 44.92
CA GLN A 487 -59.11 -5.89 43.76
C GLN A 487 -58.94 -4.90 42.61
N GLU A 488 -58.37 -3.74 42.87
CA GLU A 488 -58.08 -2.68 41.90
C GLU A 488 -56.90 -3.01 40.98
N TRP A 489 -56.01 -3.99 41.38
CA TRP A 489 -54.87 -4.36 40.58
C TRP A 489 -55.28 -5.35 39.43
N VAL A 490 -54.96 -4.97 38.24
CA VAL A 490 -55.27 -5.78 37.06
C VAL A 490 -54.18 -6.83 36.84
N ARG A 491 -54.56 -8.10 36.97
CA ARG A 491 -53.62 -9.22 36.69
C ARG A 491 -53.35 -9.36 35.19
N LYS A 492 -52.07 -9.37 34.83
CA LYS A 492 -51.59 -9.52 33.44
C LYS A 492 -50.93 -10.83 33.12
N GLN A 493 -50.26 -11.42 34.09
CA GLN A 493 -49.54 -12.70 33.88
C GLN A 493 -49.50 -13.51 35.17
N THR A 494 -49.68 -14.83 35.01
CA THR A 494 -49.52 -15.84 36.07
C THR A 494 -48.24 -16.66 35.73
N LEU A 495 -47.28 -16.71 36.67
CA LEU A 495 -46.07 -17.49 36.60
C LEU A 495 -46.18 -18.66 37.59
N ALA A 496 -45.23 -19.62 37.54
CA ALA A 496 -45.19 -20.77 38.42
C ALA A 496 -45.08 -20.41 39.91
N GLN A 497 -44.44 -19.31 40.30
CA GLN A 497 -44.19 -18.93 41.65
C GLN A 497 -44.65 -17.49 42.02
N ALA A 498 -45.20 -16.76 41.05
CA ALA A 498 -45.62 -15.36 41.21
C ALA A 498 -46.73 -14.96 40.25
N GLU A 499 -47.45 -13.93 40.53
CA GLU A 499 -48.39 -13.26 39.62
C GLU A 499 -47.95 -11.81 39.38
N ARG A 500 -48.24 -11.29 38.18
CA ARG A 500 -47.87 -9.94 37.76
C ARG A 500 -49.09 -9.09 37.58
N TYR A 501 -49.07 -7.91 38.20
CA TYR A 501 -50.20 -6.98 38.27
C TYR A 501 -49.80 -5.62 37.72
N ILE A 502 -50.77 -4.86 37.21
CA ILE A 502 -50.63 -3.47 36.78
C ILE A 502 -51.65 -2.61 37.52
N THR A 503 -51.17 -1.43 37.95
CA THR A 503 -52.06 -0.37 38.50
C THR A 503 -52.18 0.78 37.46
N GLN A 504 -53.25 1.58 37.56
CA GLN A 504 -53.45 2.74 36.72
C GLN A 504 -52.31 3.75 36.88
N GLU A 505 -51.88 4.03 38.10
CA GLU A 505 -50.76 4.89 38.43
C GLU A 505 -49.45 4.44 37.80
N LEU A 506 -49.18 3.12 37.87
CA LEU A 506 -47.98 2.52 37.30
C LEU A 506 -47.98 2.69 35.76
N LYS A 507 -49.17 2.60 35.12
CA LYS A 507 -49.30 2.78 33.68
C LYS A 507 -49.12 4.23 33.24
N GLU A 508 -49.66 5.21 33.99
CA GLU A 508 -49.44 6.64 33.73
C GLU A 508 -47.98 7.06 33.89
N LEU A 509 -47.27 6.46 34.89
CA LEU A 509 -45.85 6.66 35.08
C LEU A 509 -45.04 6.03 33.95
N GLU A 510 -45.46 4.85 33.47
CA GLU A 510 -44.82 4.17 32.29
C GLU A 510 -44.89 5.04 31.05
N ASP A 511 -46.08 5.58 30.71
CA ASP A 511 -46.26 6.43 29.54
C ASP A 511 -45.39 7.69 29.59
N LYS A 512 -45.16 8.24 30.79
CA LYS A 512 -44.23 9.36 31.02
C LYS A 512 -42.76 8.94 30.87
N ILE A 513 -42.35 7.79 31.39
CA ILE A 513 -40.96 7.29 31.35
C ILE A 513 -40.56 6.92 29.91
N LEU A 514 -41.39 6.11 29.25
CA LEU A 514 -41.10 5.67 27.87
C LEU A 514 -41.13 6.87 26.89
N GLY A 515 -42.09 7.78 27.05
CA GLY A 515 -42.09 9.00 26.24
C GLY A 515 -40.92 9.92 26.48
N ALA A 516 -40.34 9.93 27.72
CA ALA A 516 -39.11 10.68 28.02
C ALA A 516 -37.86 10.02 27.42
N GLU A 517 -37.74 8.70 27.48
CA GLU A 517 -36.59 7.95 26.93
C GLU A 517 -36.49 8.16 25.42
N ASP A 518 -37.57 7.97 24.67
CA ASP A 518 -37.57 8.19 23.21
C ASP A 518 -37.20 9.65 22.86
N ARG A 519 -37.75 10.61 23.59
CA ARG A 519 -37.46 12.04 23.39
C ARG A 519 -36.01 12.40 23.74
N ILE A 520 -35.42 11.78 24.77
CA ILE A 520 -34.00 11.96 25.11
C ILE A 520 -33.12 11.47 23.94
N LEU A 521 -33.37 10.27 23.41
CA LEU A 521 -32.61 9.70 22.32
C LEU A 521 -32.69 10.54 21.03
N ASP A 522 -33.90 11.00 20.66
CA ASP A 522 -34.14 11.87 19.52
C ASP A 522 -33.45 13.22 19.66
N LEU A 523 -33.52 13.83 20.87
CA LEU A 523 -32.91 15.13 21.16
C LEU A 523 -31.37 15.02 21.17
N GLU A 524 -30.81 13.99 21.79
CA GLU A 524 -29.39 13.75 21.78
C GLU A 524 -28.87 13.48 20.34
N ALA A 525 -29.58 12.70 19.54
CA ALA A 525 -29.25 12.48 18.13
C ALA A 525 -29.22 13.77 17.32
N ARG A 526 -30.23 14.65 17.53
CA ARG A 526 -30.28 15.95 16.86
C ARG A 526 -29.16 16.89 17.30
N LEU A 527 -28.89 16.99 18.59
CA LEU A 527 -27.80 17.83 19.14
C LEU A 527 -26.44 17.33 18.65
N TYR A 528 -26.25 16.03 18.60
CA TYR A 528 -25.04 15.42 18.07
C TYR A 528 -24.86 15.70 16.58
N ALA A 529 -25.91 15.54 15.78
CA ALA A 529 -25.88 15.86 14.35
C ALA A 529 -25.53 17.33 14.08
N ASN A 530 -26.03 18.26 14.89
CA ASN A 530 -25.70 19.69 14.82
C ASN A 530 -24.19 19.90 15.12
N LEU A 531 -23.66 19.24 16.15
CA LEU A 531 -22.22 19.30 16.44
C LEU A 531 -21.37 18.79 15.28
N VAL A 532 -21.71 17.63 14.68
CA VAL A 532 -21.03 17.09 13.50
C VAL A 532 -21.07 18.08 12.33
N ALA A 533 -22.22 18.70 12.08
CA ALA A 533 -22.39 19.71 11.03
C ALA A 533 -21.51 20.96 11.28
N GLU A 534 -21.33 21.38 12.52
CA GLU A 534 -20.46 22.50 12.87
C GLU A 534 -18.97 22.12 12.67
N VAL A 535 -18.53 20.95 13.15
CA VAL A 535 -17.19 20.46 12.92
C VAL A 535 -16.89 20.36 11.42
N SER A 536 -17.87 19.99 10.59
CA SER A 536 -17.71 19.87 9.14
C SER A 536 -17.40 21.20 8.43
N GLN A 537 -17.68 22.35 9.05
CA GLN A 537 -17.30 23.66 8.51
C GLN A 537 -15.79 23.94 8.63
N HIS A 538 -15.08 23.16 9.44
CA HIS A 538 -13.65 23.30 9.71
C HIS A 538 -12.78 22.23 9.03
N ILE A 539 -13.28 21.50 8.02
CA ILE A 539 -12.56 20.40 7.33
C ILE A 539 -11.18 20.85 6.83
N THR A 540 -11.09 21.94 6.07
CA THR A 540 -9.84 22.40 5.47
C THR A 540 -8.76 22.71 6.51
N PRO A 541 -8.98 23.54 7.55
CA PRO A 541 -7.95 23.79 8.57
C PRO A 541 -7.60 22.52 9.37
N LEU A 542 -8.55 21.59 9.58
CA LEU A 542 -8.27 20.31 10.22
C LEU A 542 -7.35 19.42 9.37
N GLN A 543 -7.58 19.36 8.05
CA GLN A 543 -6.71 18.62 7.12
C GLN A 543 -5.30 19.20 7.05
N HIS A 544 -5.15 20.53 7.02
CA HIS A 544 -3.82 21.16 7.05
C HIS A 544 -3.09 20.83 8.35
N THR A 545 -3.77 20.89 9.48
CA THR A 545 -3.22 20.54 10.78
C THR A 545 -2.80 19.05 10.82
N ALA A 546 -3.63 18.14 10.32
CA ALA A 546 -3.31 16.72 10.24
C ALA A 546 -2.07 16.45 9.37
N ALA A 547 -1.93 17.14 8.24
CA ALA A 547 -0.76 17.03 7.38
C ALA A 547 0.53 17.55 8.09
N ALA A 548 0.45 18.67 8.82
CA ALA A 548 1.57 19.21 9.59
C ALA A 548 1.98 18.28 10.75
N LEU A 549 1.01 17.69 11.45
CA LEU A 549 1.25 16.70 12.50
C LEU A 549 1.88 15.42 11.93
N SER A 550 1.43 14.96 10.77
CA SER A 550 2.03 13.82 10.06
C SER A 550 3.48 14.08 9.69
N HIS A 551 3.79 15.30 9.24
CA HIS A 551 5.15 15.73 8.93
C HIS A 551 6.04 15.71 10.18
N LEU A 552 5.56 16.26 11.29
CA LEU A 552 6.26 16.27 12.57
C LEU A 552 6.55 14.84 13.05
N ASP A 553 5.58 13.95 12.94
CA ASP A 553 5.70 12.53 13.31
C ASP A 553 6.72 11.78 12.42
N CYS A 554 6.79 12.08 11.11
CA CYS A 554 7.81 11.54 10.23
C CYS A 554 9.23 11.98 10.66
N LEU A 555 9.42 13.27 10.98
CA LEU A 555 10.71 13.78 11.44
C LEU A 555 11.13 13.14 12.76
N GLN A 556 10.18 12.99 13.70
CA GLN A 556 10.40 12.28 14.96
C GLN A 556 10.80 10.82 14.71
N SER A 557 10.10 10.10 13.82
CA SER A 557 10.39 8.72 13.47
C SER A 557 11.82 8.54 12.93
N LEU A 558 12.22 9.37 11.97
CA LEU A 558 13.57 9.35 11.41
C LEU A 558 14.66 9.68 12.45
N ALA A 559 14.40 10.62 13.35
CA ALA A 559 15.31 10.95 14.45
C ALA A 559 15.42 9.83 15.48
N ALA A 560 14.31 9.15 15.80
CA ALA A 560 14.30 8.00 16.70
C ALA A 560 15.18 6.86 16.16
N VAL A 561 15.03 6.52 14.87
CA VAL A 561 15.87 5.52 14.20
C VAL A 561 17.34 5.96 14.17
N ALA A 562 17.61 7.22 13.82
CA ALA A 562 18.98 7.75 13.77
C ALA A 562 19.69 7.62 15.11
N ARG A 563 19.00 7.89 16.22
CA ARG A 563 19.53 7.73 17.58
C ARG A 563 19.71 6.26 17.95
N GLU A 564 18.69 5.44 17.70
CA GLU A 564 18.70 4.00 18.04
C GLU A 564 19.82 3.25 17.33
N ARG A 565 20.07 3.63 16.05
CA ARG A 565 20.97 2.92 15.13
C ARG A 565 22.28 3.65 14.84
N HIS A 566 22.53 4.77 15.52
CA HIS A 566 23.74 5.58 15.32
C HIS A 566 23.93 6.02 13.86
N TYR A 567 22.86 6.51 13.22
CA TYR A 567 22.93 7.09 11.88
C TYR A 567 23.48 8.50 11.93
N VAL A 568 24.16 8.91 10.86
CA VAL A 568 24.79 10.23 10.75
C VAL A 568 24.07 11.09 9.72
N ARG A 569 24.14 12.40 9.89
CA ARG A 569 23.62 13.35 8.92
C ARG A 569 24.50 13.33 7.66
N PRO A 570 23.93 12.98 6.47
CA PRO A 570 24.69 13.05 5.21
C PRO A 570 24.74 14.49 4.69
N VAL A 571 25.79 14.81 3.97
CA VAL A 571 25.86 16.01 3.13
C VAL A 571 25.15 15.71 1.82
N VAL A 572 24.20 16.53 1.42
CA VAL A 572 23.49 16.39 0.14
C VAL A 572 23.63 17.68 -0.65
N ASP A 573 24.10 17.58 -1.88
CA ASP A 573 24.31 18.73 -2.77
C ASP A 573 24.00 18.39 -4.24
N ASP A 574 24.24 19.33 -5.14
CA ASP A 574 23.99 19.17 -6.58
C ASP A 574 25.18 18.57 -7.35
N SER A 575 26.17 18.01 -6.65
CA SER A 575 27.31 17.32 -7.25
C SER A 575 26.92 15.99 -7.91
N LEU A 576 27.88 15.33 -8.54
CA LEU A 576 27.73 14.00 -9.14
C LEU A 576 28.51 12.92 -8.35
N VAL A 577 28.85 13.21 -7.09
CA VAL A 577 29.63 12.31 -6.23
C VAL A 577 28.70 11.51 -5.33
N ILE A 578 29.01 10.24 -5.14
CA ILE A 578 28.45 9.42 -4.06
C ILE A 578 29.66 8.88 -3.29
N ASP A 579 29.89 9.42 -2.09
CA ASP A 579 30.99 9.02 -1.23
C ASP A 579 30.44 8.59 0.14
N ILE A 580 30.51 7.31 0.43
CA ILE A 580 29.98 6.67 1.63
C ILE A 580 31.15 6.02 2.37
N HIS A 581 31.46 6.50 3.56
CA HIS A 581 32.45 5.90 4.44
C HIS A 581 31.80 4.97 5.47
N GLU A 582 32.32 3.75 5.55
CA GLU A 582 31.86 2.72 6.48
C GLU A 582 30.33 2.56 6.50
N GLY A 583 29.74 2.49 5.32
CA GLY A 583 28.32 2.26 5.16
C GLY A 583 27.88 0.89 5.68
N ARG A 584 26.69 0.81 6.25
CA ARG A 584 26.05 -0.41 6.74
C ARG A 584 24.71 -0.61 6.03
N HIS A 585 24.30 -1.88 5.89
CA HIS A 585 22.99 -2.17 5.27
C HIS A 585 21.88 -2.00 6.31
N PRO A 586 20.95 -1.04 6.14
CA PRO A 586 20.00 -0.66 7.18
C PRO A 586 19.07 -1.79 7.66
N VAL A 587 18.77 -2.75 6.79
CA VAL A 587 17.92 -3.90 7.15
C VAL A 587 18.75 -5.03 7.71
N ILE A 588 19.85 -5.43 7.05
CA ILE A 588 20.64 -6.59 7.48
C ILE A 588 21.22 -6.35 8.89
N GLU A 589 21.71 -5.14 9.19
CA GLU A 589 22.25 -4.83 10.52
C GLU A 589 21.23 -5.03 11.66
N THR A 590 19.92 -4.91 11.36
CA THR A 590 18.87 -5.11 12.36
C THR A 590 18.49 -6.57 12.58
N LEU A 591 18.86 -7.45 11.63
CA LEU A 591 18.54 -8.88 11.66
C LEU A 591 19.71 -9.73 12.14
N MET A 592 20.86 -9.10 12.44
CA MET A 592 22.04 -9.83 12.92
C MET A 592 21.83 -10.36 14.34
N PRO A 593 22.36 -11.55 14.64
CA PRO A 593 22.32 -12.11 15.99
C PRO A 593 22.96 -11.17 17.02
N PRO A 594 22.50 -11.16 18.26
CA PRO A 594 23.13 -10.38 19.33
C PRO A 594 24.63 -10.72 19.47
N GLY A 595 25.49 -9.69 19.43
CA GLY A 595 26.94 -9.83 19.54
C GLY A 595 27.69 -9.97 18.21
N GLU A 596 26.99 -10.04 17.08
CA GLU A 596 27.59 -9.94 15.74
C GLU A 596 27.40 -8.52 15.19
N GLU A 597 28.47 -7.92 14.69
CA GLU A 597 28.43 -6.61 14.03
C GLU A 597 28.43 -6.74 12.52
N TYR A 598 27.70 -5.85 11.85
CA TYR A 598 27.71 -5.74 10.39
C TYR A 598 29.06 -5.21 9.92
N VAL A 599 29.69 -5.88 8.96
CA VAL A 599 30.95 -5.42 8.37
C VAL A 599 30.69 -4.23 7.44
N SER A 600 31.05 -3.05 7.90
CA SER A 600 30.89 -1.80 7.15
C SER A 600 31.79 -1.74 5.91
N ASN A 601 31.34 -1.05 4.85
CA ASN A 601 32.08 -0.88 3.61
C ASN A 601 31.99 0.55 3.09
N SER A 602 33.09 1.04 2.53
CA SER A 602 33.19 2.36 1.88
C SER A 602 33.03 2.23 0.37
N VAL A 603 32.28 3.13 -0.23
CA VAL A 603 32.02 3.18 -1.67
C VAL A 603 32.11 4.64 -2.14
N GLU A 604 32.97 4.90 -3.10
CA GLU A 604 33.11 6.18 -3.75
C GLU A 604 32.77 6.01 -5.24
N LEU A 605 31.87 6.84 -5.76
CA LEU A 605 31.50 6.91 -7.17
C LEU A 605 31.49 8.37 -7.62
N ASP A 606 32.13 8.64 -8.76
CA ASP A 606 32.11 9.93 -9.42
C ASP A 606 31.95 9.74 -10.95
N THR A 607 31.84 10.82 -11.71
CA THR A 607 31.73 10.76 -13.18
C THR A 607 33.08 10.98 -13.89
N LYS A 608 34.18 11.17 -13.16
CA LYS A 608 35.50 11.53 -13.70
C LYS A 608 36.55 10.43 -13.53
N GLY A 609 36.64 9.87 -12.33
CA GLY A 609 37.69 8.91 -11.96
C GLY A 609 37.20 7.50 -11.73
N GLN A 610 36.06 7.34 -11.08
CA GLN A 610 35.46 6.06 -10.67
C GLN A 610 33.96 6.03 -10.94
N GLN A 611 33.61 6.06 -12.24
CA GLN A 611 32.21 6.03 -12.69
C GLN A 611 31.58 4.65 -12.49
N ILE A 612 32.31 3.60 -12.80
CA ILE A 612 31.86 2.21 -12.75
C ILE A 612 32.79 1.41 -11.84
N ILE A 613 32.22 0.76 -10.85
CA ILE A 613 32.90 -0.20 -10.00
C ILE A 613 32.44 -1.60 -10.41
N ILE A 614 33.39 -2.43 -10.89
CA ILE A 614 33.17 -3.85 -11.09
C ILE A 614 33.53 -4.55 -9.78
N VAL A 615 32.54 -5.24 -9.18
CA VAL A 615 32.68 -5.94 -7.90
C VAL A 615 32.70 -7.43 -8.17
N THR A 616 33.87 -8.04 -7.99
CA THR A 616 34.09 -9.50 -8.10
C THR A 616 34.14 -10.17 -6.71
N GLY A 617 34.08 -11.47 -6.70
CA GLY A 617 34.19 -12.29 -5.46
C GLY A 617 33.18 -13.43 -5.44
N PRO A 618 33.31 -14.36 -4.49
CA PRO A 618 32.48 -15.56 -4.40
C PRO A 618 31.01 -15.22 -4.07
N ASN A 619 30.14 -16.18 -4.35
CA ASN A 619 28.78 -16.12 -3.86
C ASN A 619 28.80 -16.19 -2.34
N MET A 620 27.82 -15.57 -1.68
CA MET A 620 27.72 -15.39 -0.21
C MET A 620 28.77 -14.43 0.40
N ALA A 621 29.67 -13.83 -0.40
CA ALA A 621 30.62 -12.84 0.12
C ALA A 621 29.96 -11.48 0.48
N GLY A 622 28.72 -11.22 0.02
CA GLY A 622 27.99 -10.00 0.34
C GLY A 622 27.96 -8.96 -0.78
N LYS A 623 28.28 -9.33 -2.04
CA LYS A 623 28.22 -8.43 -3.21
C LYS A 623 26.86 -7.75 -3.34
N SER A 624 25.77 -8.52 -3.38
CA SER A 624 24.39 -8.02 -3.49
C SER A 624 23.99 -7.12 -2.31
N ALA A 625 24.46 -7.45 -1.10
CA ALA A 625 24.22 -6.62 0.09
C ALA A 625 24.91 -5.26 -0.02
N LEU A 626 26.15 -5.20 -0.56
CA LEU A 626 26.89 -3.97 -0.81
C LEU A 626 26.17 -3.07 -1.83
N LEU A 627 25.71 -3.63 -2.95
CA LEU A 627 24.97 -2.89 -3.96
C LEU A 627 23.69 -2.27 -3.35
N ARG A 628 22.87 -3.09 -2.71
CA ARG A 628 21.64 -2.64 -2.06
C ARG A 628 21.92 -1.61 -0.96
N GLN A 629 22.95 -1.79 -0.13
CA GLN A 629 23.39 -0.84 0.88
C GLN A 629 23.62 0.55 0.27
N THR A 630 24.38 0.63 -0.83
CA THR A 630 24.68 1.92 -1.49
C THR A 630 23.42 2.61 -1.99
N ALA A 631 22.50 1.86 -2.63
CA ALA A 631 21.23 2.42 -3.07
C ALA A 631 20.34 2.87 -1.92
N LEU A 632 20.24 2.08 -0.84
CA LEU A 632 19.40 2.38 0.33
C LEU A 632 19.92 3.60 1.09
N ILE A 633 21.26 3.75 1.24
CA ILE A 633 21.89 4.94 1.86
C ILE A 633 21.58 6.18 1.01
N THR A 634 21.77 6.11 -0.31
CA THR A 634 21.44 7.21 -1.23
C THR A 634 19.96 7.59 -1.17
N LEU A 635 19.07 6.62 -1.13
CA LEU A 635 17.62 6.81 -1.05
C LEU A 635 17.21 7.45 0.29
N LEU A 636 17.76 6.97 1.41
CA LEU A 636 17.51 7.54 2.74
C LEU A 636 18.00 9.00 2.82
N ALA A 637 19.19 9.29 2.28
CA ALA A 637 19.71 10.67 2.21
C ALA A 637 18.74 11.60 1.46
N GLN A 638 18.21 11.17 0.31
CA GLN A 638 17.26 11.97 -0.48
C GLN A 638 15.82 11.95 0.08
N THR A 639 15.51 11.04 1.00
CA THR A 639 14.27 11.11 1.81
C THR A 639 14.37 12.21 2.88
N GLY A 640 15.57 12.69 3.19
CA GLY A 640 15.86 13.65 4.24
C GLY A 640 16.21 13.00 5.59
N SER A 641 16.51 11.70 5.57
CA SER A 641 16.91 10.94 6.75
C SER A 641 18.41 11.04 7.00
N PHE A 642 18.82 10.73 8.22
CA PHE A 642 20.18 10.33 8.53
C PHE A 642 20.44 8.92 7.99
N VAL A 643 21.69 8.54 7.80
CA VAL A 643 22.10 7.33 7.10
C VAL A 643 23.02 6.43 7.91
N PRO A 644 22.98 5.11 7.72
CA PRO A 644 23.85 4.13 8.38
C PRO A 644 25.28 4.15 7.80
N ALA A 645 26.08 5.15 8.17
CA ALA A 645 27.46 5.30 7.74
C ALA A 645 28.29 6.03 8.83
N ALA A 646 29.63 6.04 8.71
CA ALA A 646 30.47 6.94 9.51
C ALA A 646 30.40 8.38 8.98
N SER A 647 30.34 8.54 7.64
CA SER A 647 30.03 9.78 6.95
C SER A 647 29.51 9.48 5.55
N ALA A 648 28.71 10.41 4.99
CA ALA A 648 28.24 10.27 3.62
C ALA A 648 28.11 11.64 2.95
N HIS A 649 28.54 11.72 1.68
CA HIS A 649 28.33 12.85 0.78
C HIS A 649 27.63 12.33 -0.47
N ILE A 650 26.41 12.78 -0.69
CA ILE A 650 25.51 12.28 -1.74
C ILE A 650 25.13 13.43 -2.67
N GLY A 651 25.75 13.46 -3.85
CA GLY A 651 25.27 14.29 -4.95
C GLY A 651 23.93 13.78 -5.47
N LEU A 652 23.00 14.68 -5.76
CA LEU A 652 21.65 14.35 -6.19
C LEU A 652 21.59 13.27 -7.26
N VAL A 653 20.74 12.28 -7.02
CA VAL A 653 20.38 11.22 -7.94
C VAL A 653 18.97 11.47 -8.44
N ASP A 654 18.75 11.35 -9.74
CA ASP A 654 17.42 11.51 -10.34
C ASP A 654 16.70 10.18 -10.60
N LYS A 655 17.49 9.10 -10.80
CA LYS A 655 16.97 7.75 -11.03
C LYS A 655 17.84 6.72 -10.32
N ILE A 656 17.24 5.77 -9.66
CA ILE A 656 17.91 4.59 -9.13
C ILE A 656 17.36 3.37 -9.88
N PHE A 657 18.26 2.62 -10.52
CA PHE A 657 17.94 1.41 -11.23
C PHE A 657 18.63 0.21 -10.59
N THR A 658 17.88 -0.85 -10.38
CA THR A 658 18.44 -2.10 -9.85
C THR A 658 18.05 -3.29 -10.70
N ARG A 659 19.03 -4.09 -11.05
CA ARG A 659 18.85 -5.44 -11.56
C ARG A 659 19.53 -6.40 -10.60
N VAL A 660 18.76 -7.00 -9.70
CA VAL A 660 19.28 -7.85 -8.60
C VAL A 660 18.47 -9.14 -8.53
N GLY A 661 19.16 -10.29 -8.65
CA GLY A 661 18.58 -11.63 -8.50
C GLY A 661 17.70 -12.09 -9.67
N ALA A 662 17.51 -13.40 -9.80
CA ALA A 662 16.53 -13.99 -10.72
C ALA A 662 15.17 -14.01 -10.02
N SER A 663 14.18 -13.31 -10.57
CA SER A 663 12.78 -13.52 -10.18
C SER A 663 12.13 -14.45 -11.18
N ASP A 664 11.91 -15.72 -10.79
CA ASP A 664 11.11 -16.63 -11.57
C ASP A 664 9.66 -16.16 -11.61
N ASN A 665 9.26 -15.57 -12.72
CA ASN A 665 7.86 -15.22 -12.94
C ASN A 665 7.18 -16.32 -13.77
N ILE A 666 7.10 -17.52 -13.18
CA ILE A 666 6.54 -18.72 -13.81
C ILE A 666 5.08 -18.50 -14.28
N SER A 667 4.38 -17.56 -13.64
CA SER A 667 2.97 -17.28 -13.91
C SER A 667 2.69 -16.64 -15.28
N VAL A 668 3.69 -16.02 -15.93
CA VAL A 668 3.55 -15.33 -17.23
C VAL A 668 4.19 -16.13 -18.37
N GLY A 669 4.90 -17.23 -18.07
CA GLY A 669 5.54 -18.08 -19.08
C GLY A 669 6.74 -17.45 -19.78
N GLU A 670 7.28 -16.34 -19.29
CA GLU A 670 8.48 -15.68 -19.80
C GLU A 670 9.75 -16.39 -19.29
N SER A 671 10.74 -16.55 -20.17
CA SER A 671 12.07 -17.00 -19.77
C SER A 671 12.70 -16.01 -18.79
N THR A 672 13.34 -16.51 -17.71
CA THR A 672 14.09 -15.70 -16.74
C THR A 672 15.10 -14.78 -17.41
N PHE A 673 15.74 -15.26 -18.50
CA PHE A 673 16.68 -14.48 -19.30
C PHE A 673 15.98 -13.34 -20.07
N MET A 674 14.78 -13.57 -20.61
CA MET A 674 14.02 -12.52 -21.31
C MET A 674 13.59 -11.41 -20.34
N VAL A 675 13.16 -11.75 -19.12
CA VAL A 675 12.85 -10.77 -18.07
C VAL A 675 14.10 -9.97 -17.72
N GLU A 676 15.24 -10.64 -17.55
CA GLU A 676 16.52 -9.99 -17.27
C GLU A 676 16.92 -8.99 -18.36
N MET A 677 16.80 -9.37 -19.63
CA MET A 677 17.12 -8.50 -20.76
C MET A 677 16.15 -7.36 -20.90
N SER A 678 14.88 -7.54 -20.61
CA SER A 678 13.87 -6.48 -20.61
C SER A 678 14.13 -5.45 -19.51
N GLU A 679 14.52 -5.88 -18.30
CA GLU A 679 14.94 -4.99 -17.20
C GLU A 679 16.21 -4.20 -17.61
N ALA A 680 17.22 -4.88 -18.15
CA ALA A 680 18.44 -4.23 -18.63
C ALA A 680 18.16 -3.22 -19.77
N ALA A 681 17.30 -3.56 -20.73
CA ALA A 681 16.92 -2.67 -21.81
C ALA A 681 16.18 -1.42 -21.29
N ASN A 682 15.27 -1.58 -20.30
CA ASN A 682 14.63 -0.45 -19.62
C ASN A 682 15.65 0.50 -18.99
N ILE A 683 16.66 -0.05 -18.31
CA ILE A 683 17.74 0.74 -17.72
C ILE A 683 18.51 1.50 -18.81
N MET A 684 18.98 0.80 -19.86
CA MET A 684 19.82 1.39 -20.90
C MET A 684 19.12 2.53 -21.67
N ASN A 685 17.82 2.40 -21.91
CA ASN A 685 17.03 3.41 -22.62
C ASN A 685 16.70 4.65 -21.75
N ASN A 686 16.84 4.56 -20.42
CA ASN A 686 16.41 5.60 -19.49
C ASN A 686 17.56 6.24 -18.69
N LEU A 687 18.82 5.98 -19.04
CA LEU A 687 19.99 6.53 -18.35
C LEU A 687 20.04 8.05 -18.42
N THR A 688 20.51 8.66 -17.32
CA THR A 688 20.87 10.08 -17.22
C THR A 688 22.24 10.21 -16.57
N GLU A 689 22.83 11.41 -16.62
CA GLU A 689 24.09 11.71 -15.94
C GLU A 689 24.00 11.51 -14.41
N ARG A 690 22.80 11.71 -13.82
CA ARG A 690 22.55 11.59 -12.38
C ARG A 690 22.03 10.22 -11.96
N SER A 691 21.93 9.25 -12.88
CA SER A 691 21.46 7.91 -12.54
C SER A 691 22.46 7.14 -11.68
N LEU A 692 21.93 6.37 -10.71
CA LEU A 692 22.64 5.32 -9.98
C LEU A 692 22.13 3.96 -10.49
N VAL A 693 23.05 3.14 -10.99
CA VAL A 693 22.73 1.83 -11.60
C VAL A 693 23.40 0.70 -10.83
N LEU A 694 22.63 -0.33 -10.51
CA LEU A 694 23.08 -1.50 -9.79
C LEU A 694 22.78 -2.77 -10.59
N PHE A 695 23.82 -3.43 -11.08
CA PHE A 695 23.73 -4.73 -11.73
C PHE A 695 24.31 -5.82 -10.83
N ASP A 696 23.51 -6.85 -10.56
CA ASP A 696 23.94 -8.01 -9.82
C ASP A 696 23.80 -9.27 -10.67
N GLU A 697 24.96 -9.83 -11.04
CA GLU A 697 25.10 -11.09 -11.77
C GLU A 697 24.34 -11.14 -13.11
N LEU A 698 24.40 -10.06 -13.89
CA LEU A 698 23.78 -9.97 -15.21
C LEU A 698 24.41 -10.98 -16.19
N GLY A 699 23.58 -11.65 -17.02
CA GLY A 699 24.03 -12.59 -18.05
C GLY A 699 24.05 -14.07 -17.64
N ARG A 700 23.56 -14.42 -16.43
CA ARG A 700 23.54 -15.82 -15.94
C ARG A 700 22.54 -16.73 -16.65
N GLY A 701 21.50 -16.16 -17.26
CA GLY A 701 20.38 -16.90 -17.85
C GLY A 701 20.69 -17.51 -19.22
N THR A 702 21.92 -17.37 -19.75
CA THR A 702 22.34 -17.85 -21.08
C THR A 702 23.69 -18.54 -21.03
N SER A 703 24.29 -18.85 -22.20
CA SER A 703 25.63 -19.41 -22.29
C SER A 703 26.66 -18.46 -21.69
N THR A 704 27.75 -19.00 -21.12
CA THR A 704 28.79 -18.19 -20.45
C THR A 704 29.35 -17.09 -21.34
N TYR A 705 29.64 -17.41 -22.61
CA TYR A 705 30.22 -16.43 -23.54
C TYR A 705 29.23 -15.36 -23.96
N ASP A 706 27.96 -15.72 -24.21
CA ASP A 706 26.91 -14.74 -24.48
C ASP A 706 26.72 -13.81 -23.28
N GLY A 707 26.68 -14.38 -22.07
CA GLY A 707 26.54 -13.61 -20.83
C GLY A 707 27.68 -12.61 -20.63
N ILE A 708 28.95 -13.05 -20.79
CA ILE A 708 30.13 -12.18 -20.74
C ILE A 708 30.04 -11.07 -21.81
N SER A 709 29.70 -11.44 -23.05
CA SER A 709 29.62 -10.46 -24.15
C SER A 709 28.59 -9.38 -23.92
N ILE A 710 27.41 -9.76 -23.42
CA ILE A 710 26.33 -8.81 -23.07
C ILE A 710 26.75 -7.92 -21.90
N ALA A 711 27.30 -8.50 -20.84
CA ALA A 711 27.76 -7.77 -19.67
C ALA A 711 28.85 -6.74 -20.04
N TRP A 712 29.84 -7.16 -20.85
CA TRP A 712 30.90 -6.30 -21.35
C TRP A 712 30.34 -5.13 -22.16
N ALA A 713 29.49 -5.42 -23.17
CA ALA A 713 28.88 -4.40 -24.03
C ALA A 713 28.04 -3.39 -23.24
N ILE A 714 27.32 -3.81 -22.20
CA ILE A 714 26.54 -2.92 -21.33
C ILE A 714 27.45 -1.99 -20.53
N VAL A 715 28.51 -2.53 -19.92
CA VAL A 715 29.46 -1.72 -19.13
C VAL A 715 30.19 -0.72 -20.03
N GLU A 716 30.64 -1.15 -21.23
CA GLU A 716 31.25 -0.29 -22.23
C GLU A 716 30.27 0.81 -22.70
N TYR A 717 29.03 0.47 -23.01
CA TYR A 717 28.00 1.43 -23.39
C TYR A 717 27.78 2.50 -22.32
N ILE A 718 27.69 2.12 -21.04
CA ILE A 718 27.51 3.08 -19.93
C ILE A 718 28.74 3.99 -19.82
N HIS A 719 29.95 3.46 -19.98
CA HIS A 719 31.18 4.22 -19.93
C HIS A 719 31.29 5.21 -21.11
N GLU A 720 31.01 4.78 -22.34
CA GLU A 720 31.17 5.57 -23.58
C GLU A 720 29.99 6.51 -23.86
N ASN A 721 28.87 6.40 -23.15
CA ASN A 721 27.67 7.19 -23.38
C ASN A 721 27.93 8.66 -23.04
N ALA A 722 28.19 9.49 -24.07
CA ALA A 722 28.52 10.92 -23.91
C ALA A 722 27.44 11.77 -23.22
N LYS A 723 26.18 11.26 -23.20
CA LYS A 723 25.02 11.98 -22.63
C LYS A 723 24.71 11.58 -21.19
N ALA A 724 25.21 10.43 -20.74
CA ALA A 724 24.81 9.85 -19.45
C ALA A 724 25.96 9.02 -18.85
N HIS A 725 26.90 9.68 -18.17
CA HIS A 725 27.93 8.99 -17.39
C HIS A 725 27.35 8.48 -16.05
N ALA A 726 26.41 7.52 -16.12
CA ALA A 726 25.71 7.00 -14.96
C ALA A 726 26.68 6.32 -13.98
N ARG A 727 26.56 6.63 -12.68
CA ARG A 727 27.33 5.99 -11.61
C ARG A 727 26.85 4.57 -11.44
N THR A 728 27.76 3.59 -11.55
CA THR A 728 27.36 2.19 -11.68
C THR A 728 28.15 1.27 -10.75
N LEU A 729 27.46 0.40 -10.03
CA LEU A 729 28.01 -0.77 -9.34
C LEU A 729 27.61 -2.03 -10.12
N PHE A 730 28.59 -2.79 -10.56
CA PHE A 730 28.38 -3.99 -11.37
C PHE A 730 28.98 -5.20 -10.64
N ALA A 731 28.16 -5.97 -9.93
CA ALA A 731 28.59 -7.21 -9.29
C ALA A 731 28.54 -8.36 -10.29
N THR A 732 29.63 -9.10 -10.40
CA THR A 732 29.74 -10.21 -11.33
C THR A 732 30.65 -11.33 -10.80
N HIS A 733 30.48 -12.49 -11.39
CA HIS A 733 31.42 -13.63 -11.25
C HIS A 733 32.30 -13.83 -12.50
N TYR A 734 32.09 -12.98 -13.53
CA TYR A 734 32.93 -13.00 -14.75
C TYR A 734 34.24 -12.28 -14.49
N HIS A 735 35.33 -13.04 -14.35
CA HIS A 735 36.67 -12.49 -14.09
C HIS A 735 37.22 -11.73 -15.30
N GLU A 736 36.73 -12.04 -16.50
CA GLU A 736 37.10 -11.39 -17.76
C GLU A 736 36.80 -9.89 -17.74
N LEU A 737 35.77 -9.45 -17.03
CA LEU A 737 35.43 -8.04 -16.92
C LEU A 737 36.53 -7.26 -16.17
N ASN A 738 37.42 -7.91 -15.42
CA ASN A 738 38.54 -7.23 -14.76
C ASN A 738 39.48 -6.54 -15.76
N GLU A 739 39.58 -7.02 -17.00
CA GLU A 739 40.41 -6.41 -18.04
C GLU A 739 39.91 -5.03 -18.46
N MET A 740 38.61 -4.69 -18.21
CA MET A 740 38.04 -3.41 -18.57
C MET A 740 38.71 -2.24 -17.84
N GLU A 741 39.26 -2.40 -16.65
CA GLU A 741 39.97 -1.33 -15.94
C GLU A 741 41.21 -0.86 -16.71
N ARG A 742 41.83 -1.73 -17.48
CA ARG A 742 43.02 -1.39 -18.31
C ARG A 742 42.63 -0.64 -19.58
N LEU A 743 41.43 -0.90 -20.09
CA LEU A 743 40.92 -0.33 -21.34
C LEU A 743 40.18 0.99 -21.14
N PHE A 744 39.51 1.12 -20.00
CA PHE A 744 38.57 2.22 -19.73
C PHE A 744 38.95 2.96 -18.43
N PRO A 745 39.35 4.25 -18.49
CA PRO A 745 39.93 4.97 -17.35
C PRO A 745 38.99 5.19 -16.15
N ARG A 746 37.67 5.26 -16.38
CA ARG A 746 36.66 5.48 -15.34
C ARG A 746 36.06 4.18 -14.77
N ILE A 747 36.56 3.01 -15.20
CA ILE A 747 36.19 1.72 -14.66
C ILE A 747 37.22 1.29 -13.63
N LYS A 748 36.77 0.80 -12.48
CA LYS A 748 37.63 0.34 -11.39
C LYS A 748 37.18 -1.01 -10.85
N ASN A 749 38.15 -1.90 -10.65
CA ASN A 749 37.92 -3.25 -10.12
C ASN A 749 38.05 -3.25 -8.60
N TRP A 750 37.08 -3.88 -7.97
CA TRP A 750 37.06 -4.15 -6.54
C TRP A 750 36.63 -5.59 -6.31
N ASN A 751 37.00 -6.15 -5.17
CA ASN A 751 36.56 -7.49 -4.77
C ASN A 751 36.08 -7.49 -3.31
N VAL A 752 35.16 -8.40 -3.00
CA VAL A 752 34.78 -8.67 -1.63
C VAL A 752 35.69 -9.76 -1.09
N SER A 753 36.52 -9.39 -0.11
CA SER A 753 37.60 -10.20 0.36
C SER A 753 37.15 -11.46 1.11
N VAL A 754 37.88 -12.52 0.85
CA VAL A 754 37.81 -13.80 1.53
C VAL A 754 39.21 -14.22 1.97
N ARG A 755 39.31 -14.96 3.06
CA ARG A 755 40.56 -15.51 3.54
C ARG A 755 40.45 -17.02 3.66
N GLU A 756 41.38 -17.75 3.14
CA GLU A 756 41.49 -19.16 3.40
C GLU A 756 42.33 -19.41 4.69
N VAL A 757 41.74 -20.09 5.65
CA VAL A 757 42.40 -20.47 6.92
C VAL A 757 42.21 -21.97 7.12
N ASN A 758 43.30 -22.72 7.13
CA ASN A 758 43.29 -24.18 7.32
C ASN A 758 42.36 -24.93 6.36
N GLY A 759 42.35 -24.54 5.06
CA GLY A 759 41.50 -25.15 4.03
C GLY A 759 40.03 -24.81 4.13
N ARG A 760 39.65 -23.79 4.98
CA ARG A 760 38.33 -23.25 5.09
C ARG A 760 38.28 -21.80 4.61
N VAL A 761 37.28 -21.46 3.82
CA VAL A 761 37.07 -20.09 3.34
C VAL A 761 36.30 -19.30 4.41
N VAL A 762 36.90 -18.22 4.87
CA VAL A 762 36.30 -17.26 5.80
C VAL A 762 35.93 -16.01 4.99
N PHE A 763 34.66 -15.67 4.95
CA PHE A 763 34.15 -14.47 4.27
C PHE A 763 34.39 -13.25 5.15
N LEU A 764 35.38 -12.41 4.76
CA LEU A 764 35.66 -11.16 5.49
C LEU A 764 34.63 -10.07 5.22
N ARG A 765 33.90 -10.19 4.11
CA ARG A 765 32.85 -9.26 3.68
C ARG A 765 33.32 -7.81 3.54
N LYS A 766 34.63 -7.59 3.39
CA LYS A 766 35.23 -6.25 3.23
C LYS A 766 35.60 -6.00 1.78
N LEU A 767 35.21 -4.85 1.27
CA LEU A 767 35.55 -4.41 -0.08
C LEU A 767 37.02 -4.01 -0.17
N GLN A 768 37.73 -4.51 -1.15
CA GLN A 768 39.14 -4.22 -1.40
C GLN A 768 39.39 -3.93 -2.87
N ARG A 769 40.38 -3.09 -3.14
CA ARG A 769 40.79 -2.69 -4.48
C ARG A 769 41.43 -3.89 -5.23
N GLY A 770 41.10 -4.01 -6.53
CA GLY A 770 41.58 -5.08 -7.40
C GLY A 770 40.53 -6.16 -7.66
N GLY A 771 40.70 -6.93 -8.73
CA GLY A 771 39.84 -8.05 -9.08
C GLY A 771 40.16 -9.32 -8.31
N SER A 772 39.22 -10.24 -8.17
CA SER A 772 39.48 -11.61 -7.70
C SER A 772 39.82 -12.49 -8.88
N GLU A 773 40.91 -13.26 -8.78
CA GLU A 773 41.34 -14.20 -9.84
C GLU A 773 40.84 -15.63 -9.60
N HIS A 774 40.29 -15.94 -8.43
CA HIS A 774 39.87 -17.30 -8.05
C HIS A 774 38.38 -17.47 -7.89
N SER A 775 37.88 -18.60 -8.38
CA SER A 775 36.52 -19.05 -8.16
C SER A 775 36.41 -19.88 -6.87
N PHE A 776 35.45 -19.58 -6.00
CA PHE A 776 35.23 -20.28 -4.74
C PHE A 776 33.95 -21.15 -4.73
N GLY A 777 33.37 -21.44 -5.90
CA GLY A 777 32.10 -22.20 -6.02
C GLY A 777 32.19 -23.60 -5.38
N ILE A 778 33.32 -24.31 -5.55
CA ILE A 778 33.54 -25.63 -4.96
C ILE A 778 33.63 -25.56 -3.43
N HIS A 779 34.23 -24.50 -2.89
CA HIS A 779 34.27 -24.27 -1.43
C HIS A 779 32.87 -24.02 -0.85
N VAL A 780 32.03 -23.27 -1.55
CA VAL A 780 30.64 -23.07 -1.15
C VAL A 780 29.83 -24.37 -1.20
N ALA A 781 30.04 -25.21 -2.22
CA ALA A 781 29.43 -26.53 -2.31
C ALA A 781 29.81 -27.43 -1.11
N ARG A 782 31.07 -27.37 -0.68
CA ARG A 782 31.55 -28.08 0.53
C ARG A 782 30.86 -27.57 1.80
N LEU A 783 30.72 -26.25 1.94
CA LEU A 783 30.03 -25.62 3.08
C LEU A 783 28.54 -25.98 3.12
N ALA A 784 27.91 -26.14 1.96
CA ALA A 784 26.51 -26.57 1.83
C ALA A 784 26.30 -28.07 2.17
N GLY A 785 27.37 -28.82 2.50
CA GLY A 785 27.28 -30.23 2.88
C GLY A 785 27.27 -31.19 1.71
N MET A 786 27.77 -30.80 0.52
CA MET A 786 27.86 -31.68 -0.64
C MET A 786 28.82 -32.84 -0.33
N PRO A 787 28.55 -34.10 -0.79
CA PRO A 787 29.40 -35.26 -0.53
C PRO A 787 30.86 -35.01 -0.95
N GLN A 788 31.81 -35.39 -0.11
CA GLN A 788 33.25 -35.11 -0.30
C GLN A 788 33.79 -35.69 -1.62
N SER A 789 33.27 -36.81 -2.08
CA SER A 789 33.65 -37.42 -3.38
C SER A 789 33.32 -36.51 -4.57
N ILE A 790 32.16 -35.83 -4.53
CA ILE A 790 31.76 -34.87 -5.56
C ILE A 790 32.65 -33.63 -5.50
N VAL A 791 32.90 -33.11 -4.31
CA VAL A 791 33.78 -31.95 -4.10
C VAL A 791 35.20 -32.22 -4.61
N ASN A 792 35.78 -33.38 -4.29
CA ASN A 792 37.09 -33.77 -4.75
C ASN A 792 37.17 -33.92 -6.28
N ARG A 793 36.14 -34.53 -6.89
CA ARG A 793 36.08 -34.68 -8.34
C ARG A 793 35.93 -33.34 -9.05
N ALA A 794 35.06 -32.44 -8.52
CA ALA A 794 34.89 -31.08 -9.05
C ALA A 794 36.22 -30.29 -8.99
N THR A 795 36.98 -30.42 -7.91
CA THR A 795 38.30 -29.76 -7.80
C THR A 795 39.29 -30.24 -8.88
N GLN A 796 39.31 -31.57 -9.16
CA GLN A 796 40.16 -32.11 -10.24
C GLN A 796 39.74 -31.55 -11.62
N ILE A 797 38.43 -31.58 -11.91
CA ILE A 797 37.90 -31.09 -13.20
C ILE A 797 38.22 -29.60 -13.36
N LEU A 798 38.11 -28.79 -12.27
CA LEU A 798 38.45 -27.36 -12.33
C LEU A 798 39.92 -27.16 -12.70
N ALA A 799 40.84 -27.89 -12.07
CA ALA A 799 42.25 -27.80 -12.38
C ALA A 799 42.54 -28.17 -13.85
N ASP A 800 41.93 -29.25 -14.37
CA ASP A 800 42.05 -29.66 -15.76
C ASP A 800 41.57 -28.59 -16.74
N LEU A 801 40.43 -27.90 -16.44
CA LEU A 801 39.86 -26.81 -17.23
C LEU A 801 40.71 -25.53 -17.20
N GLU A 802 41.29 -25.18 -16.05
CA GLU A 802 42.16 -24.02 -15.89
C GLU A 802 43.50 -24.24 -16.65
N GLU A 803 44.08 -25.48 -16.64
CA GLU A 803 45.25 -25.79 -17.45
C GLU A 803 44.95 -25.76 -18.96
N ALA A 804 43.79 -26.24 -19.38
CA ALA A 804 43.38 -26.19 -20.78
C ALA A 804 43.13 -24.72 -21.25
N GLY A 805 42.53 -23.89 -20.42
CA GLY A 805 42.32 -22.45 -20.67
C GLY A 805 43.65 -21.67 -20.77
N ALA A 806 44.64 -21.98 -19.89
CA ALA A 806 45.97 -21.35 -19.92
C ALA A 806 46.74 -21.68 -21.21
N LYS A 807 46.56 -22.89 -21.78
CA LYS A 807 47.18 -23.31 -23.04
C LYS A 807 46.52 -22.68 -24.28
N ALA A 808 45.27 -22.24 -24.20
CA ALA A 808 44.52 -21.65 -25.30
C ALA A 808 44.74 -20.13 -25.50
N GLY A 809 45.63 -19.49 -24.74
CA GLY A 809 46.13 -18.12 -24.90
C GLY A 809 45.01 -17.07 -25.15
N SER A 810 44.63 -16.36 -24.11
CA SER A 810 43.68 -15.23 -24.15
C SER A 810 44.15 -14.15 -25.14
N LYS A 811 43.58 -14.09 -26.34
CA LYS A 811 43.65 -12.92 -27.22
C LYS A 811 42.45 -12.02 -26.91
N VAL A 812 42.68 -11.02 -26.08
CA VAL A 812 41.75 -9.91 -25.91
C VAL A 812 41.64 -9.12 -27.20
N PRO A 813 40.42 -8.75 -27.70
CA PRO A 813 40.26 -7.90 -28.88
C PRO A 813 40.90 -6.54 -28.62
N LYS A 814 41.84 -6.07 -29.44
CA LYS A 814 42.34 -4.69 -29.43
C LYS A 814 41.19 -3.78 -29.87
N ALA A 815 40.90 -2.76 -29.04
CA ALA A 815 40.01 -1.66 -29.43
C ALA A 815 40.65 -0.86 -30.56
N GLU A 816 40.15 -1.06 -31.78
CA GLU A 816 40.41 -0.17 -32.91
C GLU A 816 39.31 0.85 -33.02
N SER A 817 39.70 2.12 -33.05
CA SER A 817 38.82 3.29 -33.24
C SER A 817 37.99 3.14 -34.51
N ARG A 818 36.69 3.08 -34.37
CA ARG A 818 35.72 3.04 -35.45
C ARG A 818 35.60 4.42 -36.12
N THR A 819 36.28 4.61 -37.23
CA THR A 819 35.81 5.48 -38.31
C THR A 819 35.76 4.65 -39.58
N GLN A 820 34.57 4.62 -40.16
CA GLN A 820 34.14 4.13 -41.48
C GLN A 820 33.39 2.79 -41.53
N GLN A 821 32.17 2.94 -42.05
CA GLN A 821 31.27 1.92 -42.54
C GLN A 821 31.93 0.96 -43.52
N GLN A 822 31.74 -0.35 -43.30
CA GLN A 822 31.63 -1.32 -44.38
C GLN A 822 30.77 -2.50 -43.94
N GLU A 823 29.80 -2.81 -44.74
CA GLU A 823 28.93 -3.99 -44.67
C GLU A 823 29.70 -5.29 -44.74
N GLY A 824 29.29 -6.26 -43.92
CA GLY A 824 29.42 -7.68 -44.19
C GLY A 824 30.73 -8.31 -43.87
N MET A 825 30.86 -8.89 -42.68
CA MET A 825 31.40 -10.24 -42.39
C MET A 825 31.24 -10.58 -40.91
N GLN A 826 30.32 -11.47 -40.64
CA GLN A 826 30.20 -12.12 -39.35
C GLN A 826 31.35 -13.10 -39.19
N LEU A 827 32.41 -12.73 -38.42
CA LEU A 827 33.48 -13.62 -38.08
C LEU A 827 33.01 -14.57 -36.94
N SER A 828 32.72 -15.79 -37.31
CA SER A 828 32.49 -16.92 -36.44
C SER A 828 33.79 -17.24 -35.61
N PHE A 829 33.79 -17.08 -34.30
CA PHE A 829 34.93 -17.30 -33.37
C PHE A 829 35.01 -18.73 -32.86
N PHE A 830 34.37 -19.72 -33.50
CA PHE A 830 34.57 -21.14 -33.16
C PHE A 830 34.75 -21.97 -34.40
N GLN A 831 35.99 -22.22 -34.74
CA GLN A 831 36.35 -23.46 -35.41
C GLN A 831 36.62 -24.50 -34.29
N LEU A 832 35.60 -25.24 -33.86
CA LEU A 832 35.75 -26.61 -33.49
C LEU A 832 36.11 -27.32 -34.79
N ASP A 833 37.36 -27.67 -34.99
CA ASP A 833 37.80 -28.61 -36.04
C ASP A 833 37.18 -29.99 -35.70
N ASP A 834 35.91 -30.16 -35.94
CA ASP A 834 35.34 -31.48 -36.10
C ASP A 834 35.72 -31.95 -37.53
N PRO A 835 36.59 -32.95 -37.68
CA PRO A 835 37.05 -33.47 -38.98
C PRO A 835 35.86 -33.83 -39.86
N VAL A 836 34.73 -34.26 -39.28
CA VAL A 836 33.52 -34.66 -39.99
C VAL A 836 32.79 -33.43 -40.60
N LEU A 837 32.71 -32.36 -39.83
CA LEU A 837 32.10 -31.09 -40.33
C LEU A 837 33.00 -30.41 -41.37
N GLY A 838 34.31 -30.50 -41.24
CA GLY A 838 35.30 -30.07 -42.22
C GLY A 838 35.10 -30.82 -43.54
N GLN A 839 34.99 -32.11 -43.49
CA GLN A 839 34.78 -32.96 -44.69
C GLN A 839 33.43 -32.68 -45.39
N ILE A 840 32.36 -32.45 -44.63
CA ILE A 840 31.05 -32.05 -45.17
C ILE A 840 31.12 -30.70 -45.86
N ARG A 841 31.82 -29.74 -45.22
CA ARG A 841 32.00 -28.39 -45.81
C ARG A 841 32.73 -28.46 -47.14
N ASP A 842 33.82 -29.20 -47.20
CA ASP A 842 34.66 -29.30 -48.42
C ASP A 842 33.94 -30.06 -49.52
N GLU A 843 33.14 -31.07 -49.20
CA GLU A 843 32.25 -31.75 -50.14
C GLU A 843 31.15 -30.83 -50.74
N LEU A 844 30.55 -29.99 -49.86
CA LEU A 844 29.52 -29.02 -50.24
C LEU A 844 30.08 -27.86 -51.07
N LEU A 845 31.31 -27.39 -50.78
CA LEU A 845 31.94 -26.31 -51.53
C LEU A 845 32.46 -26.78 -52.87
N GLY A 846 32.76 -28.07 -53.04
CA GLY A 846 33.17 -28.69 -54.31
C GLY A 846 32.01 -29.03 -55.23
N LEU A 847 30.75 -28.83 -54.83
CA LEU A 847 29.56 -29.19 -55.60
C LEU A 847 29.15 -28.06 -56.59
N ASP A 848 29.19 -28.31 -57.90
CA ASP A 848 28.57 -27.41 -58.87
C ASP A 848 27.07 -27.74 -59.02
N VAL A 849 26.26 -27.04 -58.19
CA VAL A 849 24.82 -27.28 -58.09
C VAL A 849 24.05 -27.05 -59.39
N ASN A 850 24.58 -26.23 -60.31
CA ASN A 850 23.94 -25.88 -61.59
C ASN A 850 24.04 -26.97 -62.64
N ASN A 851 25.00 -27.87 -62.45
CA ASN A 851 25.27 -28.97 -63.45
C ASN A 851 24.85 -30.35 -62.91
N LEU A 852 24.22 -30.47 -61.78
CA LEU A 852 23.76 -31.74 -61.20
C LEU A 852 22.34 -32.09 -61.69
N THR A 853 22.15 -33.33 -62.11
CA THR A 853 20.81 -33.89 -62.32
C THR A 853 20.09 -34.14 -60.93
N PRO A 854 18.76 -34.17 -60.90
CA PRO A 854 18.06 -34.43 -59.66
C PRO A 854 18.43 -35.75 -58.95
N LEU A 855 18.80 -36.76 -59.71
CA LEU A 855 19.24 -38.07 -59.17
C LEU A 855 20.65 -37.97 -58.51
N GLU A 856 21.56 -37.26 -59.18
CA GLU A 856 22.92 -37.01 -58.67
C GLU A 856 22.89 -36.15 -57.43
N ALA A 857 22.02 -35.12 -57.35
CA ALA A 857 21.79 -34.28 -56.15
C ALA A 857 21.30 -35.14 -54.99
N LEU A 858 20.36 -36.07 -55.23
CA LEU A 858 19.84 -36.97 -54.21
C LEU A 858 20.88 -37.94 -53.68
N ASN A 859 21.75 -38.49 -54.57
CA ASN A 859 22.83 -39.35 -54.23
C ASN A 859 23.91 -38.62 -53.40
N LYS A 860 24.26 -37.37 -53.75
CA LYS A 860 25.21 -36.55 -53.01
C LYS A 860 24.72 -36.17 -51.62
N LEU A 861 23.41 -35.84 -51.51
CA LEU A 861 22.79 -35.62 -50.22
C LEU A 861 22.79 -36.86 -49.30
N ASN A 862 22.65 -38.04 -49.90
CA ASN A 862 22.69 -39.31 -49.21
C ASN A 862 24.14 -39.65 -48.73
N ASP A 863 25.16 -39.30 -49.53
CA ASP A 863 26.56 -39.44 -49.15
C ASP A 863 26.96 -38.51 -48.00
N ILE A 864 26.53 -37.23 -48.05
CA ILE A 864 26.75 -36.29 -46.97
C ILE A 864 26.04 -36.77 -45.66
N LYS A 865 24.80 -37.33 -45.80
CA LYS A 865 24.10 -37.93 -44.68
C LYS A 865 24.78 -39.17 -44.08
N ARG A 866 25.54 -39.93 -44.91
CA ARG A 866 26.34 -41.06 -44.42
C ARG A 866 27.58 -40.57 -43.63
N ILE A 867 28.22 -39.50 -44.07
CA ILE A 867 29.34 -38.88 -43.35
C ILE A 867 28.90 -38.40 -41.96
N LEU A 868 27.66 -37.90 -41.82
CA LEU A 868 27.07 -37.49 -40.53
C LEU A 868 26.73 -38.68 -39.61
N LYS A 869 26.58 -39.90 -40.12
CA LYS A 869 26.20 -41.06 -39.33
C LYS A 869 27.39 -41.93 -38.90
N GLY A 870 28.61 -41.58 -39.34
CA GLY A 870 29.92 -42.17 -38.95
C GLY A 870 30.11 -43.54 -39.45
#